data_39fbac84d83dc1a7bce24690a3545d55
#
_entry.id   39fbac84d83dc1a7bce24690a3545d55
#
_cell.length_a   1.000
_cell.length_b   1.000
_cell.length_c   1.000
_cell.angle_alpha   90.00
_cell.angle_beta   90.00
_cell.angle_gamma   90.00
#
_symmetry.space_group_name_H-M   'P 1'
#
loop_
_entity.id
_entity.type
_entity.pdbx_description
1 polymer ?
#
loop_
_entity_poly.entity_id
_entity_poly.type
_entity_poly.pdbx_seq_one_letter_code
_entity_poly.pdbx_strand_id
1 'polypeptide(L)'
;MADPVRALSRLFRWGVPAPARGPARTISYGPETEVALRFQALLEGLAPAAPAGDGEALRAALLPAVKRFIAEERVGIEAAHRGGASGLEVVARHADLVDAVVCQLFRLADGVVPPALREPSEGCALVALGGYGRRELNPGSDVDVMFLYPRRVDEYVAATLNHVLYFLWDLGFSVGHSCRSLNDAMRMMDADLTARTSMLEARFLAGRPDVFTGFQDRMWRSLQGRRAQQYIQLKLREQLQRHTKYGGSVYLQEPNVKEGPGGLRDFHTALWVARARHRLENLKALPALGLLTPVELAQCLQALDFLLRVRSELHYLHGGKSDVLSLSLQVPVAANLGFRDEATYGVERFMQQYYTRAGALHQFSGHLIERCVARPGSHVEAVMKKLRARDIGDEFTELNRQIHILPGKRHCFREDPIRLLKIFWYCQEMGYDLSPEAKGAVRSNLELIDDDFRRSNRALGFFLAILKAPRGVADTLRQMHQLGVLSAYLPEFARVACLVQFDYYHRYTVDEHTFVLLDYLEALAEATDPRLQEFRRIAGELKKPEVLKQAILFHDIGKGEGHGHVERGVAIAEAALTRMGLAQSDIAGVTFLVAQHLSMAHIAERRDLDDERLIIDFARLVGDEDLLKMLYLLTYLDINAVGPQVWTDWKGTLLWELFIKTHTILTRGVPEGEEEHRKAATLRAALVAELGGEFGAEVVRQHLTLMPSRYVLTTSSTKVAQHLQLIEQVRRGEPVAIRWDAYPMAGYSEVSVCAPGAPGRFAKVVGTLTANGINILTAQLFSRADGVMIRTFQVSDGRGAALEDETVWHRFARDLKGVILDQVAVRDLIKARRRDLLAKPSPGAREMQTRVEFDSLVSDRYTVIDVRAPDRLGLLYVISSTLSDMDLDVALAKIATEVDQAVDVFYVTEKDGSKVAEGDRMEAIRQALVHAIAEGIA
;
A
#
# COMPACT_ATOMS: atom_id res chain seq x y z
N MET A 1 13.88 -5.60 32.00
CA MET A 1 12.53 -5.69 31.44
C MET A 1 11.52 -5.55 32.57
N ALA A 2 10.85 -4.40 32.68
CA ALA A 2 9.79 -4.22 33.67
C ALA A 2 8.59 -5.11 33.26
N ASP A 3 8.04 -5.80 34.26
CA ASP A 3 6.91 -6.74 34.09
C ASP A 3 5.71 -6.01 33.52
N PRO A 4 5.34 -6.30 32.23
CA PRO A 4 4.20 -5.65 31.55
C PRO A 4 2.88 -5.89 32.28
N VAL A 5 2.79 -6.93 33.10
CA VAL A 5 1.61 -7.27 33.91
C VAL A 5 1.38 -6.27 35.04
N ARG A 6 2.43 -5.64 35.60
CA ARG A 6 2.30 -4.59 36.63
C ARG A 6 1.81 -3.25 36.07
N ALA A 7 2.26 -2.87 34.86
CA ALA A 7 1.77 -1.66 34.19
C ALA A 7 0.27 -1.75 33.85
N LEU A 8 -0.22 -2.95 33.54
CA LEU A 8 -1.63 -3.23 33.22
C LEU A 8 -2.59 -2.98 34.38
N SER A 9 -2.14 -3.14 35.63
CA SER A 9 -3.03 -2.96 36.80
C SER A 9 -3.47 -1.51 36.97
N ARG A 10 -2.72 -0.56 36.45
CA ARG A 10 -3.04 0.87 36.46
C ARG A 10 -3.83 1.36 35.26
N LEU A 11 -3.59 0.78 34.07
CA LEU A 11 -4.13 1.25 32.81
C LEU A 11 -5.59 0.88 32.54
N PHE A 12 -6.02 -0.30 32.96
CA PHE A 12 -7.36 -0.81 32.60
C PHE A 12 -8.30 -0.98 33.81
N ARG A 13 -8.13 -0.19 34.88
CA ARG A 13 -9.18 -0.03 35.87
C ARG A 13 -10.23 0.95 35.39
N TRP A 14 -11.27 0.45 34.80
CA TRP A 14 -12.46 1.19 34.43
C TRP A 14 -13.51 1.24 35.57
N GLY A 15 -13.07 1.13 36.79
CA GLY A 15 -13.96 1.25 37.94
C GLY A 15 -13.63 2.51 38.73
N VAL A 16 -14.66 3.13 39.28
CA VAL A 16 -14.51 4.04 40.40
C VAL A 16 -13.69 3.29 41.45
N PRO A 17 -12.64 3.88 42.10
CA PRO A 17 -12.22 3.38 43.38
C PRO A 17 -13.49 3.24 44.23
N ALA A 18 -13.67 2.11 44.92
CA ALA A 18 -14.87 1.82 45.70
C ALA A 18 -15.30 3.07 46.46
N PRO A 19 -16.53 3.56 46.28
CA PRO A 19 -16.92 4.81 46.90
C PRO A 19 -16.69 4.66 48.38
N ALA A 20 -15.82 5.50 48.96
CA ALA A 20 -15.88 5.71 50.38
C ALA A 20 -17.35 6.06 50.67
N ARG A 21 -18.02 5.27 51.51
CA ARG A 21 -19.38 5.54 51.99
C ARG A 21 -19.34 6.83 52.82
N GLY A 22 -19.29 7.98 52.13
CA GLY A 22 -19.31 9.31 52.69
C GLY A 22 -20.66 9.96 52.48
N PRO A 23 -20.99 11.07 53.15
CA PRO A 23 -22.25 11.77 53.01
C PRO A 23 -22.47 12.19 51.54
N ALA A 24 -23.71 12.29 51.13
CA ALA A 24 -24.24 12.40 49.73
C ALA A 24 -23.75 13.60 48.90
N ARG A 25 -22.80 14.42 49.33
CA ARG A 25 -22.24 15.62 48.71
C ARG A 25 -20.73 15.72 48.73
N THR A 26 -19.99 14.61 48.87
CA THR A 26 -18.51 14.63 48.83
C THR A 26 -18.04 14.91 47.40
N ILE A 27 -17.24 15.96 47.21
CA ILE A 27 -16.54 16.27 45.95
C ILE A 27 -15.16 15.56 45.99
N SER A 28 -14.78 14.92 44.87
CA SER A 28 -13.46 14.33 44.71
C SER A 28 -12.72 15.10 43.63
N TYR A 29 -11.40 15.28 43.77
CA TYR A 29 -10.55 16.06 42.86
C TYR A 29 -9.51 15.20 42.11
N GLY A 30 -9.78 13.95 41.91
CA GLY A 30 -8.96 13.06 41.12
C GLY A 30 -7.91 12.26 41.88
N PRO A 31 -7.10 11.49 41.16
CA PRO A 31 -6.08 10.62 41.74
C PRO A 31 -4.86 11.43 42.19
N GLU A 32 -4.28 11.04 43.32
CA GLU A 32 -2.99 11.54 43.84
C GLU A 32 -1.81 10.83 43.13
N THR A 33 -1.51 11.23 41.89
CA THR A 33 -0.32 10.78 41.16
C THR A 33 0.85 11.69 41.48
N GLU A 34 2.10 11.21 41.28
CA GLU A 34 3.29 12.03 41.48
C GLU A 34 3.28 13.34 40.73
N VAL A 35 2.85 13.31 39.41
CA VAL A 35 2.70 14.51 38.60
C VAL A 35 1.59 15.42 39.14
N ALA A 36 0.49 14.86 39.66
CA ALA A 36 -0.58 15.65 40.29
C ALA A 36 -0.12 16.36 41.56
N LEU A 37 0.66 15.70 42.38
CA LEU A 37 1.26 16.30 43.60
C LEU A 37 2.25 17.43 43.26
N ARG A 38 3.14 17.22 42.27
CA ARG A 38 4.05 18.26 41.79
C ARG A 38 3.29 19.47 41.20
N PHE A 39 2.23 19.21 40.43
CA PHE A 39 1.42 20.26 39.85
C PHE A 39 0.63 21.03 40.93
N GLN A 40 0.10 20.34 41.96
CA GLN A 40 -0.58 20.97 43.09
C GLN A 40 0.42 21.85 43.88
N ALA A 41 1.61 21.38 44.17
CA ALA A 41 2.65 22.18 44.88
C ALA A 41 3.04 23.44 44.05
N LEU A 42 3.12 23.34 42.73
CA LEU A 42 3.35 24.50 41.85
C LEU A 42 2.24 25.54 42.03
N LEU A 43 0.97 25.11 41.99
CA LEU A 43 -0.18 26.00 42.08
C LEU A 43 -0.29 26.65 43.48
N GLU A 44 -0.04 25.89 44.56
CA GLU A 44 -0.02 26.38 45.93
C GLU A 44 1.08 27.44 46.15
N GLY A 45 2.26 27.26 45.52
CA GLY A 45 3.35 28.23 45.54
C GLY A 45 3.04 29.55 44.80
N LEU A 46 2.11 29.54 43.86
CA LEU A 46 1.73 30.68 43.04
C LEU A 46 0.41 31.37 43.48
N ALA A 47 -0.42 30.67 44.29
CA ALA A 47 -1.75 31.13 44.74
C ALA A 47 -1.74 32.44 45.60
N PRO A 48 -0.69 32.81 46.37
CA PRO A 48 -0.67 34.07 47.12
C PRO A 48 -0.71 35.36 46.26
N ALA A 49 -0.44 35.27 44.96
CA ALA A 49 -0.30 36.42 44.05
C ALA A 49 -1.59 36.86 43.40
N ALA A 50 -2.73 36.15 43.56
CA ALA A 50 -3.98 36.45 42.87
C ALA A 50 -5.10 36.88 43.83
N PRO A 51 -5.92 37.92 43.48
CA PRO A 51 -7.06 38.35 44.32
C PRO A 51 -8.10 37.24 44.42
N ALA A 52 -8.62 37.00 45.63
CA ALA A 52 -9.67 36.03 45.84
C ALA A 52 -10.97 36.50 45.11
N GLY A 53 -11.55 35.63 44.25
CA GLY A 53 -12.85 35.90 43.62
C GLY A 53 -12.79 36.37 42.16
N ASP A 54 -11.59 36.70 41.59
CA ASP A 54 -11.42 37.04 40.18
C ASP A 54 -10.77 35.87 39.40
N GLY A 55 -11.62 35.07 38.79
CA GLY A 55 -11.16 33.88 38.02
C GLY A 55 -10.35 34.19 36.75
N GLU A 56 -10.53 35.39 36.17
CA GLU A 56 -9.78 35.84 34.98
C GLU A 56 -8.35 36.27 35.36
N ALA A 57 -8.22 37.07 36.41
CA ALA A 57 -6.95 37.48 36.98
C ALA A 57 -6.13 36.25 37.47
N LEU A 58 -6.78 35.30 38.14
CA LEU A 58 -6.14 34.05 38.57
C LEU A 58 -5.63 33.23 37.38
N ARG A 59 -6.42 33.11 36.34
CA ARG A 59 -6.03 32.41 35.09
C ARG A 59 -4.83 33.09 34.43
N ALA A 60 -4.88 34.40 34.26
CA ALA A 60 -3.76 35.15 33.66
C ALA A 60 -2.45 35.02 34.47
N ALA A 61 -2.53 34.98 35.79
CA ALA A 61 -1.36 34.82 36.68
C ALA A 61 -0.77 33.41 36.59
N LEU A 62 -1.58 32.37 36.51
CA LEU A 62 -1.14 30.97 36.52
C LEU A 62 -0.68 30.47 35.14
N LEU A 63 -1.26 31.01 34.03
CA LEU A 63 -1.10 30.50 32.68
C LEU A 63 0.37 30.30 32.23
N PRO A 64 1.32 31.24 32.44
CA PRO A 64 2.71 31.08 32.01
C PRO A 64 3.43 29.92 32.72
N ALA A 65 3.19 29.79 34.05
CA ALA A 65 3.82 28.75 34.84
C ALA A 65 3.26 27.36 34.51
N VAL A 66 1.94 27.26 34.31
CA VAL A 66 1.28 26.00 33.91
C VAL A 66 1.73 25.57 32.52
N LYS A 67 1.85 26.51 31.56
CA LYS A 67 2.41 26.19 30.23
C LYS A 67 3.82 25.62 30.31
N ARG A 68 4.68 26.23 31.12
CA ARG A 68 6.05 25.77 31.33
C ARG A 68 6.07 24.37 31.92
N PHE A 69 5.32 24.13 33.00
CA PHE A 69 5.20 22.81 33.61
C PHE A 69 4.78 21.73 32.60
N ILE A 70 3.72 21.98 31.79
CA ILE A 70 3.24 21.03 30.78
C ILE A 70 4.33 20.78 29.72
N ALA A 71 5.05 21.81 29.29
CA ALA A 71 6.12 21.68 28.31
C ALA A 71 7.28 20.82 28.86
N GLU A 72 7.71 21.05 30.09
CA GLU A 72 8.77 20.27 30.77
C GLU A 72 8.37 18.80 30.94
N GLU A 73 7.14 18.52 31.39
CA GLU A 73 6.63 17.14 31.53
C GLU A 73 6.54 16.44 30.17
N ARG A 74 6.08 17.11 29.12
CA ARG A 74 6.03 16.55 27.75
C ARG A 74 7.41 16.19 27.22
N VAL A 75 8.42 17.05 27.44
CA VAL A 75 9.81 16.75 27.06
C VAL A 75 10.32 15.52 27.85
N GLY A 76 10.01 15.43 29.14
CA GLY A 76 10.37 14.26 29.93
C GLY A 76 9.71 12.96 29.45
N ILE A 77 8.45 13.02 29.04
CA ILE A 77 7.72 11.86 28.49
C ILE A 77 8.30 11.45 27.12
N GLU A 78 8.61 12.40 26.25
CA GLU A 78 9.25 12.15 24.95
C GLU A 78 10.63 11.52 25.10
N ALA A 79 11.45 12.04 26.02
CA ALA A 79 12.77 11.48 26.33
C ALA A 79 12.66 10.04 26.85
N ALA A 80 11.69 9.75 27.72
CA ALA A 80 11.43 8.40 28.19
C ALA A 80 10.98 7.47 27.05
N HIS A 81 10.12 7.94 26.14
CA HIS A 81 9.68 7.20 24.96
C HIS A 81 10.86 6.80 24.06
N ARG A 82 11.72 7.74 23.70
CA ARG A 82 12.93 7.48 22.89
C ARG A 82 13.97 6.68 23.64
N GLY A 83 13.99 6.78 24.99
CA GLY A 83 14.80 5.95 25.87
C GLY A 83 14.29 4.50 26.02
N GLY A 84 13.21 4.10 25.35
CA GLY A 84 12.71 2.74 25.31
C GLY A 84 11.59 2.43 26.31
N ALA A 85 10.94 3.44 26.90
CA ALA A 85 9.73 3.24 27.69
C ALA A 85 8.63 2.58 26.85
N SER A 86 7.80 1.76 27.51
CA SER A 86 6.71 1.05 26.82
C SER A 86 5.65 2.03 26.29
N GLY A 87 5.00 1.67 25.16
CA GLY A 87 3.95 2.50 24.57
C GLY A 87 2.78 2.70 25.53
N LEU A 88 2.43 1.66 26.27
CA LEU A 88 1.40 1.72 27.32
C LEU A 88 1.78 2.69 28.44
N GLU A 89 3.03 2.71 28.84
CA GLU A 89 3.52 3.64 29.86
C GLU A 89 3.49 5.09 29.36
N VAL A 90 3.93 5.33 28.12
CA VAL A 90 3.97 6.67 27.51
C VAL A 90 2.57 7.29 27.44
N VAL A 91 1.58 6.54 26.90
CA VAL A 91 0.20 7.05 26.81
C VAL A 91 -0.44 7.26 28.17
N ALA A 92 -0.09 6.44 29.17
CA ALA A 92 -0.54 6.59 30.54
C ALA A 92 0.04 7.85 31.20
N ARG A 93 1.32 8.13 31.02
CA ARG A 93 1.98 9.34 31.55
C ARG A 93 1.36 10.61 30.95
N HIS A 94 1.03 10.61 29.63
CA HIS A 94 0.28 11.70 29.02
C HIS A 94 -1.11 11.86 29.64
N ALA A 95 -1.82 10.76 29.88
CA ALA A 95 -3.12 10.81 30.54
C ALA A 95 -3.00 11.31 32.00
N ASP A 96 -1.98 10.90 32.75
CA ASP A 96 -1.71 11.37 34.11
C ASP A 96 -1.40 12.86 34.17
N LEU A 97 -0.63 13.38 33.21
CA LEU A 97 -0.38 14.82 33.06
C LEU A 97 -1.68 15.60 32.83
N VAL A 98 -2.51 15.12 31.89
CA VAL A 98 -3.80 15.77 31.60
C VAL A 98 -4.76 15.66 32.78
N ASP A 99 -4.80 14.49 33.45
CA ASP A 99 -5.58 14.31 34.70
C ASP A 99 -5.18 15.33 35.79
N ALA A 100 -3.87 15.48 36.01
CA ALA A 100 -3.34 16.44 36.97
C ALA A 100 -3.81 17.86 36.68
N VAL A 101 -3.68 18.28 35.39
CA VAL A 101 -4.11 19.63 34.96
C VAL A 101 -5.62 19.78 35.10
N VAL A 102 -6.41 18.89 34.53
CA VAL A 102 -7.89 18.99 34.45
C VAL A 102 -8.52 18.94 35.84
N CYS A 103 -8.06 18.04 36.73
CA CYS A 103 -8.59 17.90 38.08
C CYS A 103 -8.26 19.11 38.96
N GLN A 104 -7.04 19.67 38.87
CA GLN A 104 -6.66 20.86 39.60
C GLN A 104 -7.36 22.11 39.04
N LEU A 105 -7.57 22.24 37.75
CA LEU A 105 -8.38 23.31 37.19
C LEU A 105 -9.83 23.26 37.66
N PHE A 106 -10.40 22.05 37.81
CA PHE A 106 -11.73 21.86 38.39
C PHE A 106 -11.74 22.30 39.88
N ARG A 107 -10.72 21.94 40.65
CA ARG A 107 -10.57 22.38 42.04
C ARG A 107 -10.46 23.90 42.16
N LEU A 108 -9.66 24.54 41.29
CA LEU A 108 -9.55 26.00 41.24
C LEU A 108 -10.87 26.66 40.88
N ALA A 109 -11.57 26.16 39.88
CA ALA A 109 -12.90 26.64 39.47
C ALA A 109 -13.90 26.53 40.62
N ASP A 110 -13.93 25.40 41.35
CA ASP A 110 -14.74 25.22 42.55
C ASP A 110 -14.42 26.26 43.67
N GLY A 111 -13.12 26.60 43.83
CA GLY A 111 -12.63 27.60 44.77
C GLY A 111 -13.04 29.04 44.45
N VAL A 112 -13.06 29.39 43.16
CA VAL A 112 -13.38 30.73 42.63
C VAL A 112 -14.87 31.02 42.59
N VAL A 113 -15.71 30.01 42.36
CA VAL A 113 -17.18 30.20 42.32
C VAL A 113 -17.70 30.55 43.69
N PRO A 114 -18.52 31.63 43.83
CA PRO A 114 -19.07 32.11 45.13
C PRO A 114 -19.81 31.02 45.91
N PRO A 115 -19.65 30.90 47.23
CA PRO A 115 -20.36 29.92 48.07
C PRO A 115 -21.91 29.96 47.90
N ALA A 116 -22.47 31.14 47.69
CA ALA A 116 -23.92 31.33 47.45
C ALA A 116 -24.44 30.58 46.20
N LEU A 117 -23.59 30.31 45.22
CA LEU A 117 -23.94 29.49 44.03
C LEU A 117 -23.68 28.00 44.23
N ARG A 118 -22.71 27.65 45.10
CA ARG A 118 -22.34 26.26 45.41
C ARG A 118 -23.39 25.56 46.30
N GLU A 119 -23.84 26.20 47.34
CA GLU A 119 -24.75 25.58 48.32
C GLU A 119 -26.07 25.07 47.75
N PRO A 120 -26.79 25.83 46.84
CA PRO A 120 -28.01 25.36 46.27
C PRO A 120 -27.80 24.40 45.07
N SER A 121 -26.56 24.27 44.53
CA SER A 121 -26.27 23.46 43.35
C SER A 121 -26.35 21.97 43.63
N GLU A 122 -26.88 21.21 42.67
CA GLU A 122 -26.76 19.75 42.65
C GLU A 122 -25.37 19.30 42.25
N GLY A 123 -24.50 20.21 41.72
CA GLY A 123 -23.16 19.94 41.32
C GLY A 123 -23.05 19.07 40.02
N CYS A 124 -21.82 18.79 39.61
CA CYS A 124 -21.58 17.95 38.44
C CYS A 124 -20.41 16.98 38.68
N ALA A 125 -20.32 16.00 37.78
CA ALA A 125 -19.16 15.13 37.66
C ALA A 125 -18.43 15.49 36.36
N LEU A 126 -17.12 15.67 36.43
CA LEU A 126 -16.24 15.78 35.27
C LEU A 126 -15.75 14.39 34.86
N VAL A 127 -15.94 14.05 33.60
CA VAL A 127 -15.77 12.71 33.08
C VAL A 127 -14.89 12.73 31.84
N ALA A 128 -13.85 11.89 31.78
CA ALA A 128 -13.06 11.63 30.59
C ALA A 128 -13.78 10.64 29.69
N LEU A 129 -13.73 10.87 28.36
CA LEU A 129 -14.36 10.03 27.36
C LEU A 129 -13.33 9.51 26.36
N GLY A 130 -13.71 8.51 25.55
CA GLY A 130 -12.91 8.01 24.44
C GLY A 130 -11.51 7.57 24.84
N GLY A 131 -10.49 7.92 24.05
CA GLY A 131 -9.07 7.62 24.34
C GLY A 131 -8.59 8.14 25.69
N TYR A 132 -9.03 9.32 26.06
CA TYR A 132 -8.74 9.90 27.36
C TYR A 132 -9.42 9.12 28.50
N GLY A 133 -10.65 8.65 28.28
CA GLY A 133 -11.34 7.77 29.24
C GLY A 133 -10.60 6.45 29.44
N ARG A 134 -9.99 5.86 28.41
CA ARG A 134 -9.18 4.64 28.49
C ARG A 134 -7.80 4.85 29.09
N ARG A 135 -7.35 6.07 29.32
CA ARG A 135 -5.98 6.47 29.65
C ARG A 135 -4.96 6.14 28.54
N GLU A 136 -5.41 6.19 27.29
CA GLU A 136 -4.61 5.98 26.08
C GLU A 136 -4.48 7.30 25.30
N LEU A 137 -3.74 8.27 25.86
CA LEU A 137 -3.48 9.57 25.25
C LEU A 137 -2.12 9.56 24.55
N ASN A 138 -2.09 9.52 23.21
CA ASN A 138 -0.86 9.81 22.48
C ASN A 138 -0.61 11.34 22.43
N PRO A 139 0.62 11.82 22.14
CA PRO A 139 1.01 13.23 22.27
C PRO A 139 0.10 14.24 21.58
N GLY A 140 -0.39 13.93 20.38
CA GLY A 140 -1.30 14.78 19.57
C GLY A 140 -2.78 14.43 19.69
N SER A 141 -3.21 13.70 20.74
CA SER A 141 -4.61 13.30 20.90
C SER A 141 -5.47 14.41 21.49
N ASP A 142 -6.74 14.44 21.09
CA ASP A 142 -7.76 15.32 21.64
C ASP A 142 -8.09 14.92 23.09
N VAL A 143 -8.43 15.88 23.93
CA VAL A 143 -8.87 15.70 25.32
C VAL A 143 -10.39 15.77 25.38
N ASP A 144 -11.05 14.60 25.38
CA ASP A 144 -12.51 14.51 25.40
C ASP A 144 -13.06 14.48 26.82
N VAL A 145 -13.85 15.50 27.19
CA VAL A 145 -14.45 15.64 28.52
C VAL A 145 -15.96 15.82 28.47
N MET A 146 -16.65 15.31 29.48
CA MET A 146 -18.07 15.52 29.68
C MET A 146 -18.35 16.05 31.10
N PHE A 147 -19.07 17.18 31.19
CA PHE A 147 -19.67 17.67 32.42
C PHE A 147 -21.03 17.03 32.55
N LEU A 148 -21.17 16.16 33.52
CA LEU A 148 -22.39 15.39 33.77
C LEU A 148 -23.08 15.91 35.02
N TYR A 149 -24.34 16.33 34.92
CA TYR A 149 -25.10 16.86 36.01
C TYR A 149 -26.46 16.11 36.19
N PRO A 150 -27.08 16.14 37.40
CA PRO A 150 -28.27 15.33 37.66
C PRO A 150 -29.48 15.68 36.80
N ARG A 151 -29.88 16.93 36.74
CA ARG A 151 -31.16 17.36 36.09
C ARG A 151 -31.03 18.54 35.14
N ARG A 152 -30.44 19.67 35.55
CA ARG A 152 -30.30 20.92 34.80
C ARG A 152 -28.97 21.58 35.09
N VAL A 153 -28.52 22.38 34.14
CA VAL A 153 -27.37 23.29 34.33
C VAL A 153 -27.85 24.42 35.22
N ASP A 154 -27.17 24.59 36.34
CA ASP A 154 -27.31 25.76 37.22
C ASP A 154 -26.11 26.70 37.03
N GLU A 155 -26.11 27.85 37.70
CA GLU A 155 -25.05 28.86 37.56
C GLU A 155 -23.68 28.36 38.06
N TYR A 156 -23.66 27.49 39.07
CA TYR A 156 -22.43 26.87 39.56
C TYR A 156 -21.81 25.97 38.48
N VAL A 157 -22.61 25.08 37.88
CA VAL A 157 -22.16 24.17 36.83
C VAL A 157 -21.67 24.97 35.63
N ALA A 158 -22.38 26.02 35.20
CA ALA A 158 -22.05 26.90 34.10
C ALA A 158 -20.73 27.65 34.35
N ALA A 159 -20.54 28.20 35.52
CA ALA A 159 -19.32 28.91 35.93
C ALA A 159 -18.08 27.96 35.96
N THR A 160 -18.26 26.79 36.62
CA THR A 160 -17.19 25.76 36.69
C THR A 160 -16.75 25.29 35.31
N LEU A 161 -17.72 25.01 34.42
CA LEU A 161 -17.47 24.59 33.04
C LEU A 161 -16.66 25.64 32.28
N ASN A 162 -17.08 26.91 32.33
CA ASN A 162 -16.41 27.99 31.63
C ASN A 162 -14.98 28.20 32.12
N HIS A 163 -14.72 28.16 33.41
CA HIS A 163 -13.40 28.30 33.99
C HIS A 163 -12.46 27.17 33.51
N VAL A 164 -12.93 25.93 33.56
CA VAL A 164 -12.11 24.79 33.13
C VAL A 164 -11.82 24.84 31.62
N LEU A 165 -12.83 25.08 30.79
CA LEU A 165 -12.68 25.05 29.34
C LEU A 165 -11.81 26.20 28.81
N TYR A 166 -12.04 27.44 29.27
CA TYR A 166 -11.25 28.58 28.85
C TYR A 166 -9.78 28.41 29.20
N PHE A 167 -9.51 27.88 30.40
CA PHE A 167 -8.12 27.63 30.81
C PHE A 167 -7.46 26.54 29.93
N LEU A 168 -8.16 25.45 29.63
CA LEU A 168 -7.64 24.39 28.76
C LEU A 168 -7.36 24.88 27.33
N TRP A 169 -8.22 25.74 26.80
CA TRP A 169 -7.98 26.36 25.46
C TRP A 169 -6.78 27.30 25.48
N ASP A 170 -6.64 28.11 26.53
CA ASP A 170 -5.49 29.01 26.66
C ASP A 170 -4.17 28.23 26.84
N LEU A 171 -4.22 27.02 27.40
CA LEU A 171 -3.09 26.10 27.47
C LEU A 171 -2.76 25.42 26.15
N GLY A 172 -3.61 25.59 25.12
CA GLY A 172 -3.43 25.02 23.79
C GLY A 172 -3.85 23.56 23.63
N PHE A 173 -4.69 23.04 24.52
CA PHE A 173 -5.28 21.71 24.35
C PHE A 173 -6.38 21.73 23.28
N SER A 174 -6.39 20.70 22.42
CA SER A 174 -7.54 20.38 21.59
C SER A 174 -8.57 19.66 22.47
N VAL A 175 -9.65 20.34 22.82
CA VAL A 175 -10.66 19.84 23.77
C VAL A 175 -11.96 19.54 23.08
N GLY A 176 -12.33 18.25 23.04
CA GLY A 176 -13.70 17.83 22.79
C GLY A 176 -14.52 17.90 24.10
N HIS A 177 -15.59 18.71 24.11
CA HIS A 177 -16.38 18.85 25.33
C HIS A 177 -17.87 18.65 25.12
N SER A 178 -18.56 18.21 26.17
CA SER A 178 -20.01 18.15 26.22
C SER A 178 -20.53 18.41 27.63
N CYS A 179 -21.72 19.01 27.74
CA CYS A 179 -22.40 19.25 28.99
C CYS A 179 -23.77 18.59 28.91
N ARG A 180 -24.05 17.59 29.77
CA ARG A 180 -25.24 16.75 29.65
C ARG A 180 -25.88 16.43 30.98
N SER A 181 -27.24 16.45 31.02
CA SER A 181 -27.92 15.79 32.13
C SER A 181 -27.79 14.27 32.00
N LEU A 182 -28.06 13.57 33.10
CA LEU A 182 -28.14 12.10 33.09
C LEU A 182 -29.10 11.58 32.03
N ASN A 183 -30.22 12.27 31.81
CA ASN A 183 -31.25 11.88 30.84
C ASN A 183 -30.77 12.18 29.39
N ASP A 184 -30.09 13.31 29.17
CA ASP A 184 -29.57 13.68 27.86
C ASP A 184 -28.43 12.74 27.43
N ALA A 185 -27.56 12.37 28.35
CA ALA A 185 -26.53 11.39 28.12
C ALA A 185 -27.12 10.04 27.65
N MET A 186 -28.18 9.57 28.31
CA MET A 186 -28.85 8.32 27.93
C MET A 186 -29.58 8.44 26.58
N ARG A 187 -30.24 9.57 26.27
CA ARG A 187 -30.84 9.80 24.95
C ARG A 187 -29.79 9.79 23.84
N MET A 188 -28.65 10.43 24.06
CA MET A 188 -27.56 10.47 23.09
C MET A 188 -26.96 9.09 22.83
N MET A 189 -26.81 8.28 23.90
CA MET A 189 -26.39 6.88 23.74
C MET A 189 -27.35 6.05 22.88
N ASP A 190 -28.65 6.33 22.96
CA ASP A 190 -29.64 5.61 22.14
C ASP A 190 -29.64 6.10 20.67
N ALA A 191 -29.31 7.37 20.42
CA ALA A 191 -29.35 7.98 19.10
C ALA A 191 -28.06 7.83 18.29
N ASP A 192 -26.88 7.81 18.93
CA ASP A 192 -25.57 7.88 18.25
C ASP A 192 -24.64 6.77 18.71
N LEU A 193 -24.12 5.99 17.75
CA LEU A 193 -23.22 4.86 18.01
C LEU A 193 -21.85 5.32 18.53
N THR A 194 -21.34 6.45 18.03
CA THR A 194 -20.05 7.01 18.44
C THR A 194 -20.12 7.53 19.87
N ALA A 195 -21.17 8.27 20.20
CA ALA A 195 -21.41 8.74 21.56
C ALA A 195 -21.61 7.57 22.54
N ARG A 196 -22.34 6.53 22.13
CA ARG A 196 -22.50 5.30 22.95
C ARG A 196 -21.15 4.65 23.23
N THR A 197 -20.33 4.52 22.21
CA THR A 197 -18.99 3.91 22.31
C THR A 197 -18.08 4.75 23.23
N SER A 198 -18.06 6.08 23.04
CA SER A 198 -17.29 7.00 23.87
C SER A 198 -17.71 6.96 25.34
N MET A 199 -19.01 6.88 25.60
CA MET A 199 -19.56 6.78 26.96
C MET A 199 -19.31 5.41 27.64
N LEU A 200 -19.16 4.32 26.86
CA LEU A 200 -18.70 3.04 27.40
C LEU A 200 -17.30 3.13 28.02
N GLU A 201 -16.50 4.07 27.58
CA GLU A 201 -15.13 4.31 28.02
C GLU A 201 -15.04 5.40 29.10
N ALA A 202 -16.20 5.91 29.53
CA ALA A 202 -16.27 6.98 30.52
C ALA A 202 -15.53 6.65 31.81
N ARG A 203 -14.70 7.59 32.23
CA ARG A 203 -13.91 7.53 33.49
C ARG A 203 -14.13 8.79 34.29
N PHE A 204 -14.39 8.62 35.57
CA PHE A 204 -14.52 9.74 36.51
C PHE A 204 -13.18 10.47 36.68
N LEU A 205 -13.21 11.80 36.66
CA LEU A 205 -12.08 12.68 36.91
C LEU A 205 -12.23 13.43 38.25
N ALA A 206 -13.23 14.28 38.33
CA ALA A 206 -13.44 15.15 39.46
C ALA A 206 -14.95 15.46 39.68
N GLY A 207 -15.26 16.09 40.78
CA GLY A 207 -16.63 16.51 41.10
C GLY A 207 -17.41 15.48 41.93
N ARG A 208 -18.64 15.19 41.61
CA ARG A 208 -19.56 14.30 42.32
C ARG A 208 -19.50 12.85 41.87
N PRO A 209 -18.90 11.93 42.66
CA PRO A 209 -18.81 10.51 42.27
C PRO A 209 -20.18 9.82 42.17
N ASP A 210 -21.16 10.20 42.98
CA ASP A 210 -22.53 9.63 42.96
C ASP A 210 -23.30 9.92 41.66
N VAL A 211 -23.09 11.10 41.08
CA VAL A 211 -23.64 11.43 39.74
C VAL A 211 -23.06 10.51 38.68
N PHE A 212 -21.77 10.29 38.68
CA PHE A 212 -21.10 9.37 37.74
C PHE A 212 -21.55 7.92 37.96
N THR A 213 -21.62 7.45 39.21
CA THR A 213 -22.10 6.09 39.51
C THR A 213 -23.55 5.91 39.03
N GLY A 214 -24.42 6.91 39.27
CA GLY A 214 -25.78 6.88 38.76
C GLY A 214 -25.89 6.82 37.24
N PHE A 215 -24.96 7.47 36.53
CA PHE A 215 -24.84 7.35 35.08
C PHE A 215 -24.40 5.94 34.66
N GLN A 216 -23.32 5.40 35.26
CA GLN A 216 -22.83 4.07 34.95
C GLN A 216 -23.88 2.99 35.13
N ASP A 217 -24.65 3.05 36.21
CA ASP A 217 -25.74 2.12 36.48
C ASP A 217 -26.83 2.16 35.43
N ARG A 218 -27.20 3.36 34.98
CA ARG A 218 -28.19 3.53 33.89
C ARG A 218 -27.67 3.02 32.57
N MET A 219 -26.40 3.36 32.24
CA MET A 219 -25.73 2.93 31.04
C MET A 219 -25.72 1.39 30.97
N TRP A 220 -25.24 0.71 32.00
CA TRP A 220 -25.17 -0.76 32.01
C TRP A 220 -26.55 -1.41 31.96
N ARG A 221 -27.56 -0.83 32.59
CA ARG A 221 -28.95 -1.31 32.43
C ARG A 221 -29.47 -1.16 31.01
N SER A 222 -29.14 -0.05 30.34
CA SER A 222 -29.55 0.17 28.95
C SER A 222 -28.84 -0.77 27.96
N LEU A 223 -27.62 -1.24 28.26
CA LEU A 223 -26.81 -2.09 27.39
C LEU A 223 -26.94 -3.56 27.77
N GLN A 224 -28.19 -4.08 27.82
CA GLN A 224 -28.46 -5.48 28.12
C GLN A 224 -29.30 -6.16 27.02
N GLY A 225 -29.22 -7.48 26.96
CA GLY A 225 -30.05 -8.32 26.11
C GLY A 225 -29.99 -7.90 24.62
N ARG A 226 -31.14 -7.62 24.03
CA ARG A 226 -31.26 -7.26 22.61
C ARG A 226 -30.50 -5.97 22.25
N ARG A 227 -30.44 -4.99 23.16
CA ARG A 227 -29.75 -3.71 22.90
C ARG A 227 -28.23 -3.89 22.81
N ALA A 228 -27.65 -4.73 23.66
CA ALA A 228 -26.24 -5.11 23.57
C ALA A 228 -25.94 -5.83 22.24
N GLN A 229 -26.81 -6.71 21.80
CA GLN A 229 -26.67 -7.43 20.53
C GLN A 229 -26.75 -6.48 19.33
N GLN A 230 -27.68 -5.51 19.35
CA GLN A 230 -27.77 -4.49 18.30
C GLN A 230 -26.51 -3.62 18.23
N TYR A 231 -25.98 -3.20 19.39
CA TYR A 231 -24.73 -2.46 19.47
C TYR A 231 -23.58 -3.25 18.83
N ILE A 232 -23.43 -4.52 19.17
CA ILE A 232 -22.38 -5.39 18.61
C ILE A 232 -22.50 -5.47 17.08
N GLN A 233 -23.71 -5.69 16.55
CA GLN A 233 -23.92 -5.75 15.10
C GLN A 233 -23.55 -4.44 14.38
N LEU A 234 -23.91 -3.30 14.97
CA LEU A 234 -23.56 -1.99 14.42
C LEU A 234 -22.05 -1.76 14.42
N LYS A 235 -21.36 -2.15 15.49
CA LYS A 235 -19.90 -2.03 15.58
C LYS A 235 -19.16 -2.92 14.56
N LEU A 236 -19.67 -4.10 14.31
CA LEU A 236 -19.08 -4.98 13.29
C LEU A 236 -19.29 -4.45 11.87
N ARG A 237 -20.45 -3.86 11.58
CA ARG A 237 -20.67 -3.17 10.28
C ARG A 237 -19.74 -1.98 10.10
N GLU A 238 -19.58 -1.15 11.14
CA GLU A 238 -18.63 -0.02 11.13
C GLU A 238 -17.21 -0.50 10.90
N GLN A 239 -16.79 -1.60 11.53
CA GLN A 239 -15.46 -2.19 11.33
C GLN A 239 -15.25 -2.62 9.86
N LEU A 240 -16.23 -3.28 9.26
CA LEU A 240 -16.14 -3.71 7.86
C LEU A 240 -16.02 -2.51 6.91
N GLN A 241 -16.86 -1.47 7.10
CA GLN A 241 -16.79 -0.25 6.30
C GLN A 241 -15.45 0.48 6.46
N ARG A 242 -14.91 0.51 7.67
CA ARG A 242 -13.62 1.09 7.99
C ARG A 242 -12.49 0.31 7.29
N HIS A 243 -12.48 -1.02 7.35
CA HIS A 243 -11.48 -1.84 6.67
C HIS A 243 -11.49 -1.58 5.15
N THR A 244 -12.67 -1.54 4.52
CA THR A 244 -12.79 -1.20 3.08
C THR A 244 -12.20 0.18 2.77
N LYS A 245 -12.50 1.19 3.62
CA LYS A 245 -11.98 2.56 3.44
C LYS A 245 -10.46 2.64 3.53
N TYR A 246 -9.85 1.84 4.39
CA TYR A 246 -8.39 1.85 4.65
C TYR A 246 -7.64 0.69 3.97
N GLY A 247 -8.13 0.23 2.82
CA GLY A 247 -7.42 -0.65 1.90
C GLY A 247 -7.54 -2.15 2.13
N GLY A 248 -8.35 -2.59 3.12
CA GLY A 248 -8.74 -4.01 3.27
C GLY A 248 -7.68 -4.97 3.79
N SER A 249 -6.39 -4.65 3.70
CA SER A 249 -5.28 -5.50 4.14
C SER A 249 -4.50 -4.89 5.30
N VAL A 250 -3.95 -5.75 6.16
CA VAL A 250 -2.99 -5.37 7.22
C VAL A 250 -1.64 -4.98 6.61
N TYR A 251 -1.32 -5.54 5.43
CA TYR A 251 0.01 -5.55 4.82
C TYR A 251 0.20 -4.45 3.76
N LEU A 252 -0.43 -3.29 3.98
CA LEU A 252 -0.23 -2.11 3.13
C LEU A 252 1.10 -1.42 3.45
N GLN A 253 1.79 -0.95 2.42
CA GLN A 253 3.09 -0.28 2.59
C GLN A 253 3.01 1.01 3.42
N GLU A 254 1.91 1.78 3.30
CA GLU A 254 1.65 2.97 4.10
C GLU A 254 0.42 2.77 5.00
N PRO A 255 0.55 1.98 6.09
CA PRO A 255 -0.59 1.63 6.91
C PRO A 255 -1.07 2.77 7.79
N ASN A 256 -2.38 2.83 8.04
CA ASN A 256 -2.92 3.66 9.11
C ASN A 256 -2.89 2.90 10.44
N VAL A 257 -2.00 3.30 11.34
CA VAL A 257 -1.71 2.61 12.63
C VAL A 257 -2.93 2.53 13.54
N LYS A 258 -3.88 3.45 13.39
CA LYS A 258 -5.08 3.53 14.22
C LYS A 258 -6.29 2.88 13.56
N GLU A 259 -6.62 3.30 12.35
CA GLU A 259 -7.90 2.97 11.69
C GLU A 259 -7.77 1.82 10.68
N GLY A 260 -6.56 1.46 10.21
CA GLY A 260 -6.30 0.35 9.28
C GLY A 260 -6.63 -1.01 9.89
N PRO A 261 -6.78 -2.06 9.06
CA PRO A 261 -6.84 -3.43 9.55
C PRO A 261 -5.62 -3.76 10.41
N GLY A 262 -5.83 -4.44 11.54
CA GLY A 262 -4.77 -4.71 12.53
C GLY A 262 -4.29 -3.49 13.33
N GLY A 263 -4.87 -2.31 13.11
CA GLY A 263 -4.58 -1.10 13.86
C GLY A 263 -5.27 -1.06 15.23
N LEU A 264 -4.96 -0.01 16.01
CA LEU A 264 -5.46 0.16 17.37
C LEU A 264 -7.00 0.10 17.47
N ARG A 265 -7.71 0.54 16.44
CA ARG A 265 -9.19 0.54 16.42
C ARG A 265 -9.77 -0.87 16.37
N ASP A 266 -9.08 -1.85 15.78
CA ASP A 266 -9.52 -3.25 15.80
C ASP A 266 -9.50 -3.81 17.21
N PHE A 267 -8.41 -3.56 17.93
CA PHE A 267 -8.30 -3.90 19.34
C PHE A 267 -9.42 -3.27 20.17
N HIS A 268 -9.65 -1.96 20.01
CA HIS A 268 -10.73 -1.26 20.74
C HIS A 268 -12.11 -1.82 20.37
N THR A 269 -12.35 -2.13 19.10
CA THR A 269 -13.64 -2.72 18.66
C THR A 269 -13.88 -4.07 19.35
N ALA A 270 -12.87 -4.93 19.41
CA ALA A 270 -12.98 -6.20 20.10
C ALA A 270 -13.25 -6.05 21.61
N LEU A 271 -12.62 -5.06 22.25
CA LEU A 271 -12.89 -4.74 23.65
C LEU A 271 -14.30 -4.19 23.87
N TRP A 272 -14.78 -3.31 23.01
CA TRP A 272 -16.16 -2.78 23.11
C TRP A 272 -17.20 -3.87 22.96
N VAL A 273 -16.97 -4.83 22.05
CA VAL A 273 -17.82 -6.02 21.88
C VAL A 273 -17.79 -6.87 23.16
N ALA A 274 -16.61 -7.15 23.71
CA ALA A 274 -16.46 -7.93 24.93
C ALA A 274 -17.10 -7.23 26.15
N ARG A 275 -16.92 -5.92 26.27
CA ARG A 275 -17.58 -5.11 27.33
C ARG A 275 -19.10 -5.13 27.22
N ALA A 276 -19.63 -4.94 26.03
CA ALA A 276 -21.08 -4.95 25.81
C ALA A 276 -21.70 -6.32 26.12
N ARG A 277 -20.95 -7.40 25.84
CA ARG A 277 -21.43 -8.77 26.03
C ARG A 277 -21.30 -9.28 27.45
N HIS A 278 -20.15 -9.02 28.12
CA HIS A 278 -19.75 -9.62 29.38
C HIS A 278 -19.59 -8.62 30.53
N ARG A 279 -19.88 -7.34 30.32
CA ARG A 279 -19.62 -6.26 31.27
C ARG A 279 -18.19 -6.24 31.77
N LEU A 280 -17.23 -6.40 30.82
CA LEU A 280 -15.82 -6.51 31.16
C LEU A 280 -15.31 -5.27 31.87
N GLU A 281 -14.75 -5.43 33.05
CA GLU A 281 -14.17 -4.31 33.83
C GLU A 281 -12.70 -4.07 33.49
N ASN A 282 -11.97 -5.13 33.14
CA ASN A 282 -10.57 -5.05 32.76
C ASN A 282 -10.16 -6.26 31.88
N LEU A 283 -9.04 -6.14 31.19
CA LEU A 283 -8.52 -7.19 30.30
C LEU A 283 -8.12 -8.49 31.02
N LYS A 284 -7.74 -8.43 32.31
CA LYS A 284 -7.35 -9.62 33.10
C LYS A 284 -8.53 -10.58 33.32
N ALA A 285 -9.77 -10.11 33.14
CA ALA A 285 -10.95 -10.96 33.24
C ALA A 285 -11.14 -11.85 32.00
N LEU A 286 -10.53 -11.56 30.84
CA LEU A 286 -10.69 -12.32 29.62
C LEU A 286 -10.28 -13.79 29.75
N PRO A 287 -9.13 -14.16 30.34
CA PRO A 287 -8.78 -15.54 30.61
C PRO A 287 -9.73 -16.23 31.60
N ALA A 288 -10.15 -15.55 32.66
CA ALA A 288 -11.08 -16.10 33.64
C ALA A 288 -12.46 -16.40 33.04
N LEU A 289 -12.89 -15.64 32.02
CA LEU A 289 -14.10 -15.88 31.26
C LEU A 289 -13.92 -16.95 30.15
N GLY A 290 -12.73 -17.52 29.98
CA GLY A 290 -12.44 -18.46 28.92
C GLY A 290 -12.44 -17.86 27.50
N LEU A 291 -12.41 -16.53 27.40
CA LEU A 291 -12.42 -15.82 26.13
C LEU A 291 -11.05 -15.79 25.46
N LEU A 292 -9.98 -15.89 26.24
CA LEU A 292 -8.58 -15.91 25.78
C LEU A 292 -7.74 -16.81 26.69
N THR A 293 -6.63 -17.30 26.19
CA THR A 293 -5.58 -17.86 27.01
C THR A 293 -4.66 -16.76 27.56
N PRO A 294 -3.93 -16.99 28.67
CA PRO A 294 -2.94 -16.03 29.15
C PRO A 294 -1.86 -15.70 28.12
N VAL A 295 -1.48 -16.65 27.27
CA VAL A 295 -0.48 -16.47 26.21
C VAL A 295 -1.02 -15.56 25.10
N GLU A 296 -2.24 -15.78 24.63
CA GLU A 296 -2.89 -14.91 23.63
C GLU A 296 -3.00 -13.47 24.15
N LEU A 297 -3.36 -13.30 25.43
CA LEU A 297 -3.44 -11.96 26.03
C LEU A 297 -2.05 -11.29 26.09
N ALA A 298 -1.00 -12.02 26.48
CA ALA A 298 0.36 -11.48 26.55
C ALA A 298 0.87 -11.04 25.15
N GLN A 299 0.64 -11.85 24.13
CA GLN A 299 1.00 -11.52 22.74
C GLN A 299 0.25 -10.28 22.23
N CYS A 300 -1.06 -10.18 22.50
CA CYS A 300 -1.85 -9.02 22.18
C CYS A 300 -1.33 -7.74 22.83
N LEU A 301 -0.95 -7.81 24.11
CA LEU A 301 -0.43 -6.65 24.84
C LEU A 301 0.92 -6.19 24.32
N GLN A 302 1.79 -7.11 23.89
CA GLN A 302 3.04 -6.76 23.23
C GLN A 302 2.79 -6.07 21.89
N ALA A 303 1.79 -6.53 21.11
CA ALA A 303 1.42 -5.90 19.87
C ALA A 303 0.82 -4.50 20.09
N LEU A 304 -0.09 -4.35 21.05
CA LEU A 304 -0.68 -3.07 21.43
C LEU A 304 0.40 -2.07 21.86
N ASP A 305 1.33 -2.50 22.71
CA ASP A 305 2.44 -1.69 23.20
C ASP A 305 3.29 -1.14 22.05
N PHE A 306 3.66 -2.01 21.10
CA PHE A 306 4.44 -1.64 19.94
C PHE A 306 3.70 -0.62 19.05
N LEU A 307 2.41 -0.85 18.73
CA LEU A 307 1.63 0.08 17.90
C LEU A 307 1.43 1.45 18.59
N LEU A 308 1.29 1.47 19.92
CA LEU A 308 1.22 2.73 20.68
C LEU A 308 2.55 3.49 20.65
N ARG A 309 3.70 2.78 20.68
CA ARG A 309 5.02 3.40 20.50
C ARG A 309 5.15 4.01 19.11
N VAL A 310 4.80 3.25 18.06
CA VAL A 310 4.83 3.75 16.67
C VAL A 310 3.96 4.99 16.52
N ARG A 311 2.73 4.95 17.03
CA ARG A 311 1.80 6.08 16.96
C ARG A 311 2.30 7.31 17.71
N SER A 312 2.90 7.12 18.90
CA SER A 312 3.47 8.23 19.67
C SER A 312 4.62 8.89 18.92
N GLU A 313 5.51 8.11 18.30
CA GLU A 313 6.62 8.63 17.51
C GLU A 313 6.13 9.38 16.26
N LEU A 314 5.09 8.88 15.58
CA LEU A 314 4.45 9.61 14.48
C LEU A 314 3.93 10.99 14.92
N HIS A 315 3.30 11.07 16.09
CA HIS A 315 2.81 12.33 16.64
C HIS A 315 3.96 13.28 17.03
N TYR A 316 5.07 12.78 17.57
CA TYR A 316 6.25 13.60 17.88
C TYR A 316 6.90 14.15 16.61
N LEU A 317 7.11 13.32 15.59
CA LEU A 317 7.71 13.74 14.32
C LEU A 317 6.84 14.72 13.54
N HIS A 318 5.52 14.55 13.58
CA HIS A 318 4.57 15.44 12.89
C HIS A 318 4.30 16.74 13.67
N GLY A 319 4.64 16.79 14.96
CA GLY A 319 4.27 17.89 15.86
C GLY A 319 2.77 17.98 16.15
N GLY A 320 2.01 16.89 15.94
CA GLY A 320 0.56 16.81 16.13
C GLY A 320 0.00 15.45 15.74
N LYS A 321 -1.31 15.39 15.51
CA LYS A 321 -2.01 14.15 15.17
C LYS A 321 -1.65 13.66 13.76
N SER A 322 -1.04 12.47 13.69
CA SER A 322 -0.75 11.75 12.45
C SER A 322 -0.84 10.25 12.71
N ASP A 323 -1.71 9.55 11.97
CA ASP A 323 -1.96 8.12 12.15
C ASP A 323 -1.51 7.29 10.94
N VAL A 324 -1.00 7.92 9.85
CA VAL A 324 -0.48 7.24 8.65
C VAL A 324 1.04 7.13 8.73
N LEU A 325 1.53 5.90 8.67
CA LEU A 325 2.96 5.59 8.61
C LEU A 325 3.42 5.65 7.15
N SER A 326 3.54 6.88 6.62
CA SER A 326 3.99 7.12 5.24
C SER A 326 5.45 6.72 5.04
N LEU A 327 5.82 6.40 3.79
CA LEU A 327 7.20 6.02 3.43
C LEU A 327 8.24 7.01 3.95
N SER A 328 7.95 8.31 3.84
CA SER A 328 8.84 9.37 4.34
C SER A 328 9.02 9.37 5.86
N LEU A 329 8.06 8.83 6.62
CA LEU A 329 8.11 8.73 8.07
C LEU A 329 8.65 7.38 8.58
N GLN A 330 8.66 6.34 7.75
CA GLN A 330 9.11 5.01 8.16
C GLN A 330 10.58 5.00 8.60
N VAL A 331 11.47 5.66 7.85
CA VAL A 331 12.91 5.73 8.16
C VAL A 331 13.16 6.45 9.49
N PRO A 332 12.68 7.69 9.72
CA PRO A 332 12.90 8.37 10.99
C PRO A 332 12.21 7.67 12.18
N VAL A 333 11.03 7.08 12.00
CA VAL A 333 10.36 6.29 13.04
C VAL A 333 11.21 5.07 13.41
N ALA A 334 11.70 4.32 12.42
CA ALA A 334 12.56 3.16 12.65
C ALA A 334 13.81 3.54 13.45
N ALA A 335 14.51 4.59 13.02
CA ALA A 335 15.73 5.07 13.69
C ALA A 335 15.47 5.48 15.15
N ASN A 336 14.40 6.26 15.40
CA ASN A 336 14.05 6.73 16.74
C ASN A 336 13.56 5.60 17.67
N LEU A 337 13.00 4.53 17.11
CA LEU A 337 12.62 3.34 17.87
C LEU A 337 13.76 2.32 18.03
N GLY A 338 14.97 2.64 17.53
CA GLY A 338 16.19 1.87 17.76
C GLY A 338 16.53 0.82 16.69
N PHE A 339 15.86 0.85 15.54
CA PHE A 339 16.19 -0.02 14.40
C PHE A 339 17.31 0.61 13.57
N ARG A 340 18.49 -0.02 13.57
CA ARG A 340 19.67 0.47 12.86
C ARG A 340 19.96 -0.40 11.65
N ASP A 341 20.60 0.17 10.64
CA ASP A 341 21.08 -0.61 9.48
C ASP A 341 22.19 -1.58 9.92
N GLU A 342 22.07 -2.83 9.47
CA GLU A 342 23.02 -3.92 9.68
C GLU A 342 23.20 -4.68 8.36
N ALA A 343 22.98 -6.00 8.31
CA ALA A 343 22.96 -6.78 7.07
C ALA A 343 21.72 -6.43 6.21
N THR A 344 20.63 -6.01 6.84
CA THR A 344 19.40 -5.50 6.22
C THR A 344 19.12 -4.09 6.72
N TYR A 345 18.35 -3.32 5.98
CA TYR A 345 17.98 -1.97 6.39
C TYR A 345 17.15 -1.99 7.67
N GLY A 346 17.44 -1.07 8.59
CA GLY A 346 16.70 -0.94 9.85
C GLY A 346 15.21 -0.71 9.63
N VAL A 347 14.85 0.05 8.59
CA VAL A 347 13.46 0.31 8.22
C VAL A 347 12.72 -0.96 7.76
N GLU A 348 13.38 -1.87 7.05
CA GLU A 348 12.75 -3.13 6.62
C GLU A 348 12.47 -4.03 7.82
N ARG A 349 13.42 -4.16 8.76
CA ARG A 349 13.22 -4.89 10.02
C ARG A 349 12.13 -4.27 10.90
N PHE A 350 12.07 -2.95 10.94
CA PHE A 350 11.01 -2.21 11.64
C PHE A 350 9.64 -2.53 11.03
N MET A 351 9.49 -2.43 9.71
CA MET A 351 8.23 -2.70 9.03
C MET A 351 7.81 -4.16 9.12
N GLN A 352 8.74 -5.10 9.02
CA GLN A 352 8.46 -6.53 9.26
C GLN A 352 7.91 -6.76 10.68
N GLN A 353 8.52 -6.11 11.68
CA GLN A 353 8.00 -6.19 13.05
C GLN A 353 6.64 -5.52 13.17
N TYR A 354 6.42 -4.39 12.49
CA TYR A 354 5.12 -3.71 12.45
C TYR A 354 4.01 -4.63 11.94
N TYR A 355 4.21 -5.26 10.78
CA TYR A 355 3.20 -6.16 10.20
C TYR A 355 2.98 -7.41 11.05
N THR A 356 4.03 -7.98 11.60
CA THR A 356 3.91 -9.10 12.54
C THR A 356 3.03 -8.73 13.75
N ARG A 357 3.22 -7.53 14.32
CA ARG A 357 2.43 -7.06 15.47
C ARG A 357 1.00 -6.67 15.08
N ALA A 358 0.83 -5.99 13.96
CA ALA A 358 -0.49 -5.62 13.44
C ALA A 358 -1.31 -6.87 13.06
N GLY A 359 -0.68 -7.86 12.42
CA GLY A 359 -1.29 -9.16 12.12
C GLY A 359 -1.73 -9.90 13.38
N ALA A 360 -0.88 -9.94 14.42
CA ALA A 360 -1.24 -10.53 15.71
C ALA A 360 -2.44 -9.82 16.37
N LEU A 361 -2.49 -8.49 16.29
CA LEU A 361 -3.61 -7.70 16.82
C LEU A 361 -4.90 -7.94 16.03
N HIS A 362 -4.80 -8.05 14.71
CA HIS A 362 -5.93 -8.38 13.83
C HIS A 362 -6.53 -9.73 14.17
N GLN A 363 -5.69 -10.76 14.29
CA GLN A 363 -6.11 -12.11 14.66
C GLN A 363 -6.73 -12.16 16.06
N PHE A 364 -6.10 -11.51 17.05
CA PHE A 364 -6.64 -11.38 18.40
C PHE A 364 -8.05 -10.78 18.37
N SER A 365 -8.22 -9.66 17.66
CA SER A 365 -9.48 -8.94 17.57
C SER A 365 -10.57 -9.80 16.97
N GLY A 366 -10.28 -10.50 15.87
CA GLY A 366 -11.19 -11.44 15.24
C GLY A 366 -11.63 -12.56 16.20
N HIS A 367 -10.67 -13.21 16.86
CA HIS A 367 -10.94 -14.30 17.81
C HIS A 367 -11.78 -13.86 19.01
N LEU A 368 -11.44 -12.70 19.60
CA LEU A 368 -12.21 -12.17 20.74
C LEU A 368 -13.66 -11.84 20.31
N ILE A 369 -13.83 -11.22 19.17
CA ILE A 369 -15.16 -10.90 18.61
C ILE A 369 -15.94 -12.19 18.35
N GLU A 370 -15.36 -13.17 17.66
CA GLU A 370 -16.01 -14.45 17.36
C GLU A 370 -16.51 -15.15 18.65
N ARG A 371 -15.65 -15.22 19.68
CA ARG A 371 -16.02 -15.84 20.99
C ARG A 371 -17.10 -15.05 21.72
N CYS A 372 -17.12 -13.73 21.61
CA CYS A 372 -18.17 -12.88 22.22
C CYS A 372 -19.50 -12.97 21.48
N VAL A 373 -19.49 -13.15 20.18
CA VAL A 373 -20.69 -13.28 19.34
C VAL A 373 -21.29 -14.69 19.41
N ALA A 374 -20.44 -15.70 19.62
CA ALA A 374 -20.90 -17.08 19.80
C ALA A 374 -21.91 -17.16 20.97
N ARG A 375 -23.12 -17.63 20.69
CA ARG A 375 -24.14 -17.82 21.74
C ARG A 375 -23.76 -19.01 22.62
N PRO A 376 -23.78 -18.91 23.97
CA PRO A 376 -23.82 -20.09 24.81
C PRO A 376 -25.15 -20.83 24.50
N GLY A 377 -25.04 -21.96 23.83
CA GLY A 377 -26.22 -22.73 23.46
C GLY A 377 -26.98 -23.22 24.72
N SER A 378 -28.28 -23.05 24.76
CA SER A 378 -29.12 -23.80 25.70
C SER A 378 -28.96 -25.31 25.42
N HIS A 379 -29.25 -26.18 26.39
CA HIS A 379 -29.24 -27.65 26.14
C HIS A 379 -30.06 -28.03 24.91
N VAL A 380 -31.15 -27.32 24.63
CA VAL A 380 -31.98 -27.49 23.44
C VAL A 380 -31.25 -27.07 22.16
N GLU A 381 -30.50 -25.94 22.19
CA GLU A 381 -29.66 -25.51 21.06
C GLU A 381 -28.47 -26.42 20.83
N ALA A 382 -27.89 -27.04 21.87
CA ALA A 382 -26.84 -28.03 21.75
C ALA A 382 -27.33 -29.31 21.07
N VAL A 383 -28.56 -29.74 21.39
CA VAL A 383 -29.24 -30.88 20.72
C VAL A 383 -29.60 -30.52 19.27
N MET A 384 -30.13 -29.31 19.04
CA MET A 384 -30.46 -28.81 17.69
C MET A 384 -29.21 -28.60 16.84
N LYS A 385 -28.07 -28.16 17.43
CA LYS A 385 -26.77 -28.12 16.77
C LYS A 385 -26.31 -29.53 16.34
N LYS A 386 -26.44 -30.54 17.20
CA LYS A 386 -26.12 -31.92 16.84
C LYS A 386 -26.99 -32.46 15.71
N LEU A 387 -28.28 -32.07 15.67
CA LEU A 387 -29.21 -32.49 14.60
C LEU A 387 -28.99 -31.76 13.28
N ARG A 388 -28.37 -30.58 13.28
CA ARG A 388 -28.07 -29.80 12.09
C ARG A 388 -26.63 -29.96 11.60
N ALA A 389 -25.74 -30.50 12.41
CA ALA A 389 -24.37 -30.79 12.04
C ALA A 389 -24.35 -31.92 11.01
N ARG A 390 -23.78 -31.67 9.84
CA ARG A 390 -23.57 -32.67 8.79
C ARG A 390 -22.15 -33.23 8.92
N ASP A 391 -22.03 -34.54 9.05
CA ASP A 391 -20.74 -35.21 8.97
C ASP A 391 -20.20 -35.09 7.54
N ILE A 392 -18.97 -34.62 7.39
CA ILE A 392 -18.29 -34.48 6.11
C ILE A 392 -17.11 -35.45 5.96
N GLY A 393 -16.91 -36.33 6.94
CA GLY A 393 -15.80 -37.26 7.00
C GLY A 393 -14.57 -36.72 7.71
N ASP A 394 -13.55 -37.57 7.89
CA ASP A 394 -12.27 -37.24 8.53
C ASP A 394 -12.39 -36.64 9.94
N GLU A 395 -13.48 -36.92 10.62
CA GLU A 395 -13.82 -36.41 11.96
C GLU A 395 -14.18 -34.92 11.97
N PHE A 396 -14.59 -34.40 10.80
CA PHE A 396 -15.09 -33.04 10.64
C PHE A 396 -16.59 -32.98 10.43
N THR A 397 -17.20 -31.89 10.87
CA THR A 397 -18.61 -31.60 10.66
C THR A 397 -18.82 -30.20 10.12
N GLU A 398 -19.80 -30.06 9.25
CA GLU A 398 -20.30 -28.75 8.79
C GLU A 398 -21.42 -28.27 9.71
N LEU A 399 -21.33 -27.02 10.16
CA LEU A 399 -22.40 -26.35 10.88
C LEU A 399 -22.33 -24.83 10.60
N ASN A 400 -23.42 -24.25 10.11
CA ASN A 400 -23.54 -22.83 9.82
C ASN A 400 -22.45 -22.28 8.85
N ARG A 401 -22.11 -23.03 7.84
CA ARG A 401 -21.03 -22.73 6.87
C ARG A 401 -19.63 -22.65 7.53
N GLN A 402 -19.46 -23.37 8.61
CA GLN A 402 -18.15 -23.53 9.26
C GLN A 402 -17.84 -25.02 9.41
N ILE A 403 -16.56 -25.37 9.28
CA ILE A 403 -16.03 -26.69 9.53
C ILE A 403 -15.59 -26.76 10.99
N HIS A 404 -16.13 -27.74 11.70
CA HIS A 404 -15.85 -28.05 13.09
C HIS A 404 -15.20 -29.44 13.21
N ILE A 405 -14.41 -29.63 14.26
CA ILE A 405 -13.92 -30.95 14.65
C ILE A 405 -15.01 -31.65 15.47
N LEU A 406 -15.26 -32.91 15.20
CA LEU A 406 -16.25 -33.73 15.94
C LEU A 406 -15.98 -33.69 17.46
N PRO A 407 -17.03 -33.51 18.28
CA PRO A 407 -16.88 -33.53 19.74
C PRO A 407 -16.20 -34.84 20.21
N GLY A 408 -15.17 -34.70 21.02
CA GLY A 408 -14.36 -35.82 21.52
C GLY A 408 -13.17 -36.19 20.63
N LYS A 409 -13.07 -35.67 19.42
CA LYS A 409 -12.02 -35.97 18.41
C LYS A 409 -10.91 -34.88 18.28
N ARG A 410 -10.57 -34.24 19.39
CA ARG A 410 -9.54 -33.18 19.40
C ARG A 410 -8.13 -33.65 18.98
N HIS A 411 -7.91 -34.97 18.98
CA HIS A 411 -6.66 -35.63 18.57
C HIS A 411 -6.62 -36.07 17.11
N CYS A 412 -7.64 -35.74 16.30
CA CYS A 412 -7.76 -36.15 14.91
C CYS A 412 -6.53 -35.84 14.04
N PHE A 413 -5.86 -34.72 14.29
CA PHE A 413 -4.61 -34.36 13.58
C PHE A 413 -3.42 -35.22 13.99
N ARG A 414 -3.35 -35.71 15.22
CA ARG A 414 -2.31 -36.66 15.64
C ARG A 414 -2.52 -38.05 15.13
N GLU A 415 -3.78 -38.45 14.91
CA GLU A 415 -4.15 -39.73 14.32
C GLU A 415 -3.81 -39.79 12.82
N ASP A 416 -4.09 -38.72 12.08
CA ASP A 416 -3.69 -38.52 10.68
C ASP A 416 -3.28 -37.05 10.45
N PRO A 417 -1.98 -36.73 10.45
CA PRO A 417 -1.49 -35.35 10.24
C PRO A 417 -1.93 -34.74 8.90
N ILE A 418 -2.18 -35.54 7.86
CA ILE A 418 -2.63 -35.03 6.54
C ILE A 418 -3.94 -34.25 6.64
N ARG A 419 -4.74 -34.47 7.65
CA ARG A 419 -5.94 -33.68 7.94
C ARG A 419 -5.65 -32.20 8.15
N LEU A 420 -4.39 -31.79 8.48
CA LEU A 420 -3.96 -30.40 8.57
C LEU A 420 -3.98 -29.68 7.21
N LEU A 421 -3.83 -30.39 6.08
CA LEU A 421 -4.04 -29.82 4.74
C LEU A 421 -5.46 -30.09 4.25
N LYS A 422 -5.98 -31.29 4.53
CA LYS A 422 -7.28 -31.73 4.04
C LYS A 422 -8.42 -30.85 4.55
N ILE A 423 -8.33 -30.31 5.76
CA ILE A 423 -9.36 -29.42 6.31
C ILE A 423 -9.50 -28.13 5.47
N PHE A 424 -8.39 -27.58 4.93
CA PHE A 424 -8.43 -26.40 4.04
C PHE A 424 -9.00 -26.75 2.68
N TRP A 425 -8.70 -27.94 2.16
CA TRP A 425 -9.33 -28.41 0.94
C TRP A 425 -10.85 -28.51 1.11
N TYR A 426 -11.36 -29.05 2.24
CA TYR A 426 -12.80 -29.04 2.54
C TYR A 426 -13.36 -27.59 2.61
N CYS A 427 -12.64 -26.65 3.24
CA CYS A 427 -13.07 -25.26 3.30
C CYS A 427 -13.25 -24.69 1.89
N GLN A 428 -12.28 -24.91 1.01
CA GLN A 428 -12.29 -24.41 -0.36
C GLN A 428 -13.42 -25.04 -1.18
N GLU A 429 -13.54 -26.36 -1.18
CA GLU A 429 -14.56 -27.10 -1.94
C GLU A 429 -15.99 -26.71 -1.55
N MET A 430 -16.23 -26.46 -0.26
CA MET A 430 -17.56 -26.13 0.26
C MET A 430 -17.84 -24.63 0.33
N GLY A 431 -16.83 -23.77 0.20
CA GLY A 431 -16.92 -22.33 0.43
C GLY A 431 -17.25 -22.01 1.89
N TYR A 432 -16.61 -22.72 2.85
CA TYR A 432 -16.83 -22.60 4.29
C TYR A 432 -15.57 -22.16 5.02
N ASP A 433 -15.75 -21.47 6.15
CA ASP A 433 -14.67 -21.10 7.05
C ASP A 433 -14.40 -22.19 8.11
N LEU A 434 -13.21 -22.12 8.72
CA LEU A 434 -12.91 -22.91 9.91
C LEU A 434 -13.58 -22.31 11.15
N SER A 435 -14.15 -23.14 12.00
CA SER A 435 -14.60 -22.70 13.33
C SER A 435 -13.43 -22.23 14.19
N PRO A 436 -13.64 -21.35 15.19
CA PRO A 436 -12.59 -20.90 16.11
C PRO A 436 -11.84 -22.04 16.79
N GLU A 437 -12.57 -23.11 17.18
CA GLU A 437 -12.00 -24.32 17.79
C GLU A 437 -11.11 -25.08 16.81
N ALA A 438 -11.53 -25.20 15.54
CA ALA A 438 -10.73 -25.83 14.48
C ALA A 438 -9.46 -25.03 14.17
N LYS A 439 -9.55 -23.69 14.07
CA LYS A 439 -8.38 -22.79 13.91
C LYS A 439 -7.38 -22.97 15.06
N GLY A 440 -7.88 -23.03 16.31
CA GLY A 440 -7.04 -23.26 17.50
C GLY A 440 -6.37 -24.64 17.49
N ALA A 441 -7.11 -25.67 17.09
CA ALA A 441 -6.58 -27.03 16.99
C ALA A 441 -5.52 -27.17 15.90
N VAL A 442 -5.71 -26.53 14.72
CA VAL A 442 -4.70 -26.48 13.65
C VAL A 442 -3.40 -25.87 14.18
N ARG A 443 -3.46 -24.67 14.81
CA ARG A 443 -2.26 -24.01 15.36
C ARG A 443 -1.54 -24.84 16.41
N SER A 444 -2.27 -25.59 17.23
CA SER A 444 -1.70 -26.39 18.31
C SER A 444 -1.06 -27.70 17.84
N ASN A 445 -1.13 -28.01 16.56
CA ASN A 445 -0.60 -29.24 15.98
C ASN A 445 0.31 -28.99 14.77
N LEU A 446 0.84 -27.78 14.61
CA LEU A 446 1.76 -27.44 13.50
C LEU A 446 3.06 -28.24 13.53
N GLU A 447 3.48 -28.70 14.71
CA GLU A 447 4.65 -29.56 14.89
C GLU A 447 4.53 -30.93 14.19
N LEU A 448 3.31 -31.33 13.83
CA LEU A 448 3.07 -32.57 13.06
C LEU A 448 3.42 -32.42 11.57
N ILE A 449 3.67 -31.19 11.10
CA ILE A 449 4.14 -30.92 9.73
C ILE A 449 5.68 -30.96 9.75
N ASP A 450 6.19 -32.15 9.92
CA ASP A 450 7.61 -32.47 9.92
C ASP A 450 8.15 -32.73 8.50
N ASP A 451 9.38 -33.21 8.40
CA ASP A 451 10.03 -33.50 7.11
C ASP A 451 9.40 -34.67 6.37
N ASP A 452 8.89 -35.67 7.07
CA ASP A 452 8.18 -36.80 6.47
C ASP A 452 6.83 -36.37 5.90
N PHE A 453 6.14 -35.49 6.62
CA PHE A 453 4.91 -34.85 6.13
C PHE A 453 5.17 -34.05 4.84
N ARG A 454 6.24 -33.22 4.82
CA ARG A 454 6.60 -32.38 3.66
C ARG A 454 6.97 -33.17 2.41
N ARG A 455 7.44 -34.41 2.59
CA ARG A 455 7.80 -35.35 1.49
C ARG A 455 6.65 -36.28 1.12
N SER A 456 5.54 -36.22 1.84
CA SER A 456 4.42 -37.17 1.64
C SER A 456 3.66 -36.87 0.34
N ASN A 457 3.52 -37.89 -0.52
CA ASN A 457 2.68 -37.79 -1.72
C ASN A 457 1.21 -37.47 -1.40
N ARG A 458 0.70 -37.85 -0.21
CA ARG A 458 -0.64 -37.49 0.22
C ARG A 458 -0.75 -36.00 0.51
N ALA A 459 0.26 -35.44 1.16
CA ALA A 459 0.32 -33.97 1.41
C ALA A 459 0.38 -33.21 0.09
N LEU A 460 1.28 -33.61 -0.81
CA LEU A 460 1.37 -33.05 -2.16
C LEU A 460 0.03 -33.14 -2.90
N GLY A 461 -0.66 -34.29 -2.82
CA GLY A 461 -1.96 -34.48 -3.48
C GLY A 461 -3.02 -33.46 -3.03
N PHE A 462 -3.13 -33.17 -1.73
CA PHE A 462 -4.06 -32.16 -1.22
C PHE A 462 -3.60 -30.73 -1.55
N PHE A 463 -2.30 -30.45 -1.47
CA PHE A 463 -1.77 -29.13 -1.85
C PHE A 463 -2.02 -28.84 -3.33
N LEU A 464 -1.76 -29.79 -4.22
CA LEU A 464 -2.09 -29.67 -5.64
C LEU A 464 -3.59 -29.58 -5.90
N ALA A 465 -4.43 -30.30 -5.15
CA ALA A 465 -5.89 -30.18 -5.25
C ALA A 465 -6.35 -28.75 -4.93
N ILE A 466 -5.79 -28.13 -3.88
CA ILE A 466 -6.05 -26.72 -3.54
C ILE A 466 -5.63 -25.80 -4.70
N LEU A 467 -4.44 -25.98 -5.27
CA LEU A 467 -3.93 -25.14 -6.37
C LEU A 467 -4.71 -25.36 -7.68
N LYS A 468 -5.21 -26.58 -7.95
CA LYS A 468 -6.00 -26.88 -9.15
C LYS A 468 -7.40 -26.29 -9.13
N ALA A 469 -7.92 -25.97 -7.96
CA ALA A 469 -9.26 -25.42 -7.85
C ALA A 469 -9.39 -24.14 -8.71
N PRO A 470 -10.56 -23.97 -9.37
CA PRO A 470 -10.78 -22.78 -10.23
C PRO A 470 -10.97 -21.49 -9.43
N ARG A 471 -11.28 -21.58 -8.12
CA ARG A 471 -11.59 -20.46 -7.23
C ARG A 471 -11.16 -20.73 -5.80
N GLY A 472 -10.97 -19.66 -5.04
CA GLY A 472 -10.69 -19.72 -3.62
C GLY A 472 -9.27 -20.17 -3.28
N VAL A 473 -8.35 -20.19 -4.24
CA VAL A 473 -6.95 -20.57 -4.01
C VAL A 473 -6.25 -19.51 -3.16
N ALA A 474 -6.41 -18.24 -3.54
CA ALA A 474 -5.83 -17.11 -2.81
C ALA A 474 -6.30 -17.07 -1.35
N ASP A 475 -7.61 -17.16 -1.12
CA ASP A 475 -8.20 -17.15 0.23
C ASP A 475 -7.75 -18.36 1.06
N THR A 476 -7.68 -19.53 0.46
CA THR A 476 -7.26 -20.78 1.13
C THR A 476 -5.78 -20.69 1.54
N LEU A 477 -4.90 -20.26 0.64
CA LEU A 477 -3.47 -20.11 0.94
C LEU A 477 -3.23 -18.99 1.97
N ARG A 478 -3.96 -17.90 1.89
CA ARG A 478 -3.92 -16.81 2.89
C ARG A 478 -4.37 -17.32 4.26
N GLN A 479 -5.42 -18.13 4.33
CA GLN A 479 -5.87 -18.76 5.58
C GLN A 479 -4.82 -19.75 6.12
N MET A 480 -4.23 -20.60 5.26
CA MET A 480 -3.13 -21.50 5.63
C MET A 480 -1.92 -20.70 6.15
N HIS A 481 -1.58 -19.58 5.52
CA HIS A 481 -0.51 -18.69 5.96
C HIS A 481 -0.79 -18.09 7.33
N GLN A 482 -1.98 -17.52 7.52
CA GLN A 482 -2.41 -16.93 8.80
C GLN A 482 -2.43 -17.91 9.97
N LEU A 483 -2.68 -19.20 9.69
CA LEU A 483 -2.68 -20.27 10.70
C LEU A 483 -1.31 -20.94 10.86
N GLY A 484 -0.30 -20.54 10.06
CA GLY A 484 1.07 -21.06 10.11
C GLY A 484 1.29 -22.36 9.32
N VAL A 485 0.24 -22.92 8.70
CA VAL A 485 0.31 -24.18 7.95
C VAL A 485 1.15 -24.03 6.68
N LEU A 486 0.99 -22.93 5.94
CA LEU A 486 1.77 -22.69 4.73
C LEU A 486 3.27 -22.60 5.03
N SER A 487 3.67 -21.84 6.05
CA SER A 487 5.06 -21.72 6.47
C SER A 487 5.62 -23.00 7.10
N ALA A 488 4.78 -23.83 7.71
CA ALA A 488 5.20 -25.15 8.19
C ALA A 488 5.41 -26.15 7.04
N TYR A 489 4.57 -26.12 6.01
CA TYR A 489 4.64 -27.01 4.84
C TYR A 489 5.72 -26.56 3.84
N LEU A 490 5.82 -25.24 3.60
CA LEU A 490 6.84 -24.56 2.79
C LEU A 490 7.69 -23.63 3.67
N PRO A 491 8.72 -24.14 4.36
CA PRO A 491 9.58 -23.33 5.24
C PRO A 491 10.25 -22.17 4.52
N GLU A 492 10.47 -22.30 3.21
CA GLU A 492 11.01 -21.27 2.34
C GLU A 492 10.10 -20.02 2.31
N PHE A 493 8.79 -20.22 2.29
CA PHE A 493 7.80 -19.13 2.29
C PHE A 493 7.80 -18.33 3.60
N ALA A 494 8.24 -18.94 4.72
CA ALA A 494 8.38 -18.23 5.98
C ALA A 494 9.41 -17.08 5.92
N ARG A 495 10.38 -17.14 5.00
CA ARG A 495 11.41 -16.09 4.84
C ARG A 495 10.84 -14.80 4.28
N VAL A 496 9.83 -14.90 3.43
CA VAL A 496 9.18 -13.73 2.80
C VAL A 496 7.94 -13.26 3.56
N ALA A 497 7.58 -13.94 4.65
CA ALA A 497 6.45 -13.56 5.49
C ALA A 497 6.64 -12.17 6.10
N CYS A 498 5.69 -11.27 5.86
CA CYS A 498 5.74 -9.87 6.27
C CYS A 498 7.01 -9.12 5.79
N LEU A 499 7.71 -9.63 4.79
CA LEU A 499 8.89 -9.00 4.23
C LEU A 499 8.48 -7.78 3.40
N VAL A 500 9.13 -6.65 3.68
CA VAL A 500 8.96 -5.41 2.92
C VAL A 500 10.24 -5.15 2.15
N GLN A 501 10.10 -4.86 0.89
CA GLN A 501 11.13 -4.20 0.12
C GLN A 501 10.88 -2.69 0.22
N PHE A 502 11.82 -1.95 0.81
CA PHE A 502 11.67 -0.51 0.99
C PHE A 502 11.93 0.19 -0.35
N ASP A 503 10.92 0.19 -1.21
CA ASP A 503 10.87 0.95 -2.45
C ASP A 503 9.49 1.59 -2.63
N TYR A 504 9.37 2.54 -3.55
CA TYR A 504 8.12 3.26 -3.82
C TYR A 504 7.13 2.48 -4.68
N TYR A 505 7.47 1.26 -5.14
CA TYR A 505 6.70 0.51 -6.11
C TYR A 505 5.69 -0.43 -5.47
N HIS A 506 6.10 -1.18 -4.43
CA HIS A 506 5.32 -2.26 -3.87
C HIS A 506 4.30 -1.75 -2.86
N ARG A 507 3.03 -1.98 -3.14
CA ARG A 507 1.93 -1.63 -2.23
C ARG A 507 1.81 -2.57 -1.03
N TYR A 508 2.29 -3.80 -1.18
CA TYR A 508 2.10 -4.90 -0.25
C TYR A 508 3.44 -5.49 0.20
N THR A 509 3.41 -6.27 1.28
CA THR A 509 4.51 -7.19 1.63
C THR A 509 4.64 -8.29 0.58
N VAL A 510 5.81 -8.94 0.47
CA VAL A 510 6.10 -9.96 -0.56
C VAL A 510 5.12 -11.13 -0.50
N ASP A 511 4.77 -11.59 0.70
CA ASP A 511 3.76 -12.64 0.91
C ASP A 511 2.35 -12.21 0.49
N GLU A 512 1.91 -11.01 0.85
CA GLU A 512 0.58 -10.52 0.45
C GLU A 512 0.54 -10.19 -1.05
N HIS A 513 1.61 -9.65 -1.63
CA HIS A 513 1.74 -9.46 -3.08
C HIS A 513 1.48 -10.79 -3.82
N THR A 514 2.09 -11.88 -3.36
CA THR A 514 1.87 -13.22 -3.93
C THR A 514 0.39 -13.63 -3.90
N PHE A 515 -0.32 -13.38 -2.78
CA PHE A 515 -1.75 -13.70 -2.70
C PHE A 515 -2.61 -12.78 -3.58
N VAL A 516 -2.22 -11.51 -3.74
CA VAL A 516 -2.92 -10.56 -4.63
C VAL A 516 -2.79 -10.98 -6.10
N LEU A 517 -1.64 -11.53 -6.54
CA LEU A 517 -1.51 -12.10 -7.89
C LEU A 517 -2.53 -13.23 -8.11
N LEU A 518 -2.71 -14.11 -7.12
CA LEU A 518 -3.69 -15.19 -7.20
C LEU A 518 -5.13 -14.65 -7.23
N ASP A 519 -5.45 -13.61 -6.43
CA ASP A 519 -6.75 -12.93 -6.47
C ASP A 519 -7.05 -12.37 -7.87
N TYR A 520 -6.06 -11.70 -8.49
CA TYR A 520 -6.21 -11.18 -9.85
C TYR A 520 -6.35 -12.29 -10.90
N LEU A 521 -5.59 -13.39 -10.77
CA LEU A 521 -5.73 -14.53 -11.68
C LEU A 521 -7.15 -15.14 -11.59
N GLU A 522 -7.69 -15.27 -10.40
CA GLU A 522 -9.06 -15.76 -10.21
C GLU A 522 -10.11 -14.78 -10.74
N ALA A 523 -9.90 -13.49 -10.54
CA ALA A 523 -10.79 -12.44 -11.03
C ALA A 523 -10.84 -12.37 -12.58
N LEU A 524 -9.77 -12.76 -13.27
CA LEU A 524 -9.76 -12.82 -14.75
C LEU A 524 -10.85 -13.75 -15.30
N ALA A 525 -11.18 -14.83 -14.61
CA ALA A 525 -12.21 -15.79 -15.05
C ALA A 525 -13.60 -15.15 -15.19
N GLU A 526 -13.88 -14.10 -14.40
CA GLU A 526 -15.15 -13.36 -14.37
C GLU A 526 -15.08 -11.97 -15.02
N ALA A 527 -13.90 -11.58 -15.54
CA ALA A 527 -13.68 -10.26 -16.09
C ALA A 527 -14.60 -9.98 -17.31
N THR A 528 -15.30 -8.84 -17.25
CA THR A 528 -16.18 -8.35 -18.33
C THR A 528 -15.58 -7.19 -19.09
N ASP A 529 -14.51 -6.58 -18.60
CA ASP A 529 -13.80 -5.49 -19.25
C ASP A 529 -13.19 -5.97 -20.58
N PRO A 530 -13.49 -5.31 -21.72
CA PRO A 530 -12.91 -5.67 -23.01
C PRO A 530 -11.38 -5.74 -23.02
N ARG A 531 -10.71 -4.94 -22.22
CA ARG A 531 -9.24 -4.92 -22.11
C ARG A 531 -8.66 -6.17 -21.48
N LEU A 532 -9.46 -6.91 -20.70
CA LEU A 532 -9.06 -8.14 -20.00
C LEU A 532 -9.47 -9.42 -20.73
N GLN A 533 -10.20 -9.31 -21.85
CA GLN A 533 -10.73 -10.48 -22.55
C GLN A 533 -9.63 -11.40 -23.07
N GLU A 534 -8.52 -10.85 -23.58
CA GLU A 534 -7.40 -11.66 -24.06
C GLU A 534 -6.70 -12.40 -22.92
N PHE A 535 -6.47 -11.74 -21.79
CA PHE A 535 -5.92 -12.40 -20.59
C PHE A 535 -6.85 -13.51 -20.10
N ARG A 536 -8.15 -13.25 -20.08
CA ARG A 536 -9.16 -14.25 -19.72
C ARG A 536 -9.13 -15.44 -20.67
N ARG A 537 -9.07 -15.22 -21.97
CA ARG A 537 -9.01 -16.28 -22.99
C ARG A 537 -7.75 -17.13 -22.78
N ILE A 538 -6.60 -16.50 -22.66
CA ILE A 538 -5.30 -17.19 -22.47
C ILE A 538 -5.30 -17.98 -21.17
N ALA A 539 -5.82 -17.43 -20.06
CA ALA A 539 -5.92 -18.15 -18.79
C ALA A 539 -6.80 -19.38 -18.89
N GLY A 540 -7.89 -19.33 -19.70
CA GLY A 540 -8.77 -20.47 -19.96
C GLY A 540 -8.16 -21.55 -20.87
N GLU A 541 -7.09 -21.23 -21.61
CA GLU A 541 -6.40 -22.16 -22.53
C GLU A 541 -5.24 -22.91 -21.88
N LEU A 542 -4.85 -22.55 -20.63
CA LEU A 542 -3.72 -23.20 -19.94
C LEU A 542 -3.99 -24.68 -19.68
N LYS A 543 -3.05 -25.55 -20.08
CA LYS A 543 -3.13 -26.99 -19.87
C LYS A 543 -2.89 -27.38 -18.41
N LYS A 544 -1.98 -26.66 -17.73
CA LYS A 544 -1.58 -26.90 -16.33
C LYS A 544 -1.59 -25.59 -15.53
N PRO A 545 -2.77 -25.02 -15.19
CA PRO A 545 -2.85 -23.76 -14.45
C PRO A 545 -2.19 -23.83 -13.07
N GLU A 546 -2.05 -25.01 -12.49
CA GLU A 546 -1.33 -25.22 -11.22
C GLU A 546 0.16 -24.91 -11.30
N VAL A 547 0.80 -25.04 -12.47
CA VAL A 547 2.21 -24.67 -12.68
C VAL A 547 2.36 -23.15 -12.59
N LEU A 548 1.45 -22.39 -13.20
CA LEU A 548 1.44 -20.92 -13.06
C LEU A 548 1.24 -20.50 -11.60
N LYS A 549 0.28 -21.13 -10.89
CA LYS A 549 0.01 -20.81 -9.48
C LYS A 549 1.18 -21.15 -8.56
N GLN A 550 1.91 -22.22 -8.85
CA GLN A 550 3.18 -22.52 -8.16
C GLN A 550 4.25 -21.49 -8.51
N ALA A 551 4.39 -21.09 -9.76
CA ALA A 551 5.33 -20.04 -10.15
C ALA A 551 5.02 -18.71 -9.42
N ILE A 552 3.73 -18.35 -9.28
CA ILE A 552 3.31 -17.20 -8.47
C ILE A 552 3.78 -17.33 -7.02
N LEU A 553 3.69 -18.52 -6.40
CA LEU A 553 4.16 -18.72 -5.02
C LEU A 553 5.68 -18.55 -4.87
N PHE A 554 6.46 -18.80 -5.93
CA PHE A 554 7.92 -18.83 -5.86
C PHE A 554 8.61 -17.68 -6.59
N HIS A 555 7.93 -16.84 -7.41
CA HIS A 555 8.59 -15.84 -8.26
C HIS A 555 9.50 -14.90 -7.47
N ASP A 556 9.07 -14.48 -6.29
CA ASP A 556 9.75 -13.55 -5.41
C ASP A 556 10.36 -14.18 -4.14
N ILE A 557 10.39 -15.52 -4.05
CA ILE A 557 10.84 -16.24 -2.86
C ILE A 557 12.32 -15.99 -2.50
N GLY A 558 13.11 -15.51 -3.45
CA GLY A 558 14.52 -15.16 -3.26
C GLY A 558 14.77 -13.75 -2.74
N LYS A 559 13.71 -12.94 -2.50
CA LYS A 559 13.84 -11.57 -1.96
C LYS A 559 14.30 -11.57 -0.49
N GLY A 560 14.83 -10.44 0.00
CA GLY A 560 15.24 -10.23 1.41
C GLY A 560 16.75 -10.39 1.67
N GLU A 561 17.56 -10.85 0.69
CA GLU A 561 19.02 -11.05 0.85
C GLU A 561 19.85 -10.25 -0.20
N GLY A 562 19.43 -9.02 -0.53
CA GLY A 562 20.10 -8.14 -1.49
C GLY A 562 19.91 -8.54 -2.95
N HIS A 563 20.90 -8.22 -3.82
CA HIS A 563 20.81 -8.47 -5.26
C HIS A 563 20.80 -9.97 -5.60
N GLY A 564 20.29 -10.34 -6.80
CA GLY A 564 20.29 -11.73 -7.31
C GLY A 564 19.13 -12.56 -6.74
N HIS A 565 17.97 -11.94 -6.50
CA HIS A 565 16.79 -12.65 -5.97
C HIS A 565 16.22 -13.68 -6.94
N VAL A 566 16.38 -13.47 -8.25
CA VAL A 566 15.88 -14.40 -9.29
C VAL A 566 16.63 -15.72 -9.23
N GLU A 567 17.96 -15.68 -9.26
CA GLU A 567 18.82 -16.88 -9.22
C GLU A 567 18.64 -17.65 -7.91
N ARG A 568 18.55 -16.94 -6.77
CA ARG A 568 18.23 -17.57 -5.49
C ARG A 568 16.83 -18.16 -5.49
N GLY A 569 15.85 -17.44 -6.06
CA GLY A 569 14.47 -17.90 -6.17
C GLY A 569 14.35 -19.22 -6.95
N VAL A 570 15.07 -19.35 -8.07
CA VAL A 570 15.14 -20.57 -8.86
C VAL A 570 15.67 -21.73 -8.03
N ALA A 571 16.83 -21.54 -7.35
CA ALA A 571 17.43 -22.59 -6.54
C ALA A 571 16.52 -23.03 -5.36
N ILE A 572 15.86 -22.07 -4.72
CA ILE A 572 14.90 -22.34 -3.63
C ILE A 572 13.68 -23.09 -4.16
N ALA A 573 13.10 -22.66 -5.28
CA ALA A 573 11.94 -23.32 -5.90
C ALA A 573 12.27 -24.76 -6.30
N GLU A 574 13.38 -24.98 -6.98
CA GLU A 574 13.84 -26.32 -7.40
C GLU A 574 13.99 -27.26 -6.19
N ALA A 575 14.67 -26.80 -5.13
CA ALA A 575 14.88 -27.60 -3.94
C ALA A 575 13.56 -27.92 -3.22
N ALA A 576 12.66 -26.95 -3.08
CA ALA A 576 11.36 -27.12 -2.42
C ALA A 576 10.45 -28.09 -3.20
N LEU A 577 10.31 -27.89 -4.52
CA LEU A 577 9.45 -28.69 -5.38
C LEU A 577 9.98 -30.13 -5.53
N THR A 578 11.31 -30.30 -5.59
CA THR A 578 11.95 -31.63 -5.57
C THR A 578 11.70 -32.36 -4.25
N ARG A 579 11.84 -31.67 -3.10
CA ARG A 579 11.52 -32.23 -1.78
C ARG A 579 10.08 -32.68 -1.69
N MET A 580 9.15 -31.92 -2.26
CA MET A 580 7.72 -32.24 -2.29
C MET A 580 7.39 -33.42 -3.21
N GLY A 581 8.28 -33.80 -4.15
CA GLY A 581 8.08 -34.92 -5.06
C GLY A 581 7.29 -34.60 -6.33
N LEU A 582 7.35 -33.34 -6.82
CA LEU A 582 6.72 -32.98 -8.09
C LEU A 582 7.41 -33.65 -9.28
N ALA A 583 6.67 -33.76 -10.39
CA ALA A 583 7.24 -34.25 -11.65
C ALA A 583 8.31 -33.27 -12.18
N GLN A 584 9.41 -33.82 -12.75
CA GLN A 584 10.53 -33.02 -13.23
C GLN A 584 10.09 -31.98 -14.30
N SER A 585 9.10 -32.32 -15.15
CA SER A 585 8.54 -31.40 -16.14
C SER A 585 7.86 -30.19 -15.50
N ASP A 586 7.18 -30.38 -14.37
CA ASP A 586 6.48 -29.31 -13.68
C ASP A 586 7.47 -28.43 -12.90
N ILE A 587 8.51 -29.05 -12.29
CA ILE A 587 9.63 -28.33 -11.67
C ILE A 587 10.31 -27.43 -12.71
N ALA A 588 10.65 -27.98 -13.91
CA ALA A 588 11.27 -27.22 -14.98
C ALA A 588 10.39 -26.03 -15.44
N GLY A 589 9.08 -26.25 -15.56
CA GLY A 589 8.12 -25.16 -15.89
C GLY A 589 8.09 -24.05 -14.83
N VAL A 590 7.98 -24.41 -13.55
CA VAL A 590 7.98 -23.42 -12.46
C VAL A 590 9.29 -22.67 -12.38
N THR A 591 10.42 -23.35 -12.40
CA THR A 591 11.75 -22.72 -12.31
C THR A 591 12.03 -21.83 -13.51
N PHE A 592 11.60 -22.22 -14.72
CA PHE A 592 11.63 -21.35 -15.89
C PHE A 592 10.83 -20.05 -15.68
N LEU A 593 9.59 -20.16 -15.22
CA LEU A 593 8.74 -18.99 -14.97
C LEU A 593 9.34 -18.08 -13.89
N VAL A 594 9.89 -18.64 -12.82
CA VAL A 594 10.61 -17.88 -11.78
C VAL A 594 11.84 -17.19 -12.36
N ALA A 595 12.62 -17.89 -13.21
CA ALA A 595 13.81 -17.32 -13.85
C ALA A 595 13.48 -16.16 -14.80
N GLN A 596 12.35 -16.24 -15.50
CA GLN A 596 12.02 -15.34 -16.58
C GLN A 596 10.89 -14.34 -16.25
N HIS A 597 10.39 -14.29 -15.00
CA HIS A 597 9.22 -13.46 -14.65
C HIS A 597 9.36 -11.95 -14.99
N LEU A 598 10.60 -11.43 -14.97
CA LEU A 598 10.91 -10.03 -15.33
C LEU A 598 11.23 -9.85 -16.82
N SER A 599 11.59 -10.94 -17.54
CA SER A 599 12.16 -10.85 -18.89
C SER A 599 11.19 -10.29 -19.91
N MET A 600 9.92 -10.71 -19.84
CA MET A 600 8.92 -10.28 -20.82
C MET A 600 8.58 -8.80 -20.69
N ALA A 601 8.46 -8.27 -19.46
CA ALA A 601 8.31 -6.84 -19.20
C ALA A 601 9.52 -6.05 -19.72
N HIS A 602 10.72 -6.51 -19.37
CA HIS A 602 11.96 -5.86 -19.79
C HIS A 602 12.09 -5.76 -21.32
N ILE A 603 11.79 -6.85 -22.03
CA ILE A 603 11.85 -6.86 -23.51
C ILE A 603 10.76 -5.94 -24.09
N ALA A 604 9.52 -6.05 -23.64
CA ALA A 604 8.41 -5.28 -24.14
C ALA A 604 8.61 -3.77 -23.97
N GLU A 605 9.06 -3.35 -22.78
CA GLU A 605 9.19 -1.94 -22.46
C GLU A 605 10.49 -1.30 -22.97
N ARG A 606 11.59 -2.08 -23.12
CA ARG A 606 12.93 -1.53 -23.33
C ARG A 606 13.59 -1.94 -24.64
N ARG A 607 13.05 -2.91 -25.36
CA ARG A 607 13.70 -3.42 -26.60
C ARG A 607 12.86 -3.11 -27.84
N ASP A 608 13.53 -3.14 -29.00
CA ASP A 608 12.86 -2.94 -30.30
C ASP A 608 12.11 -4.22 -30.68
N LEU A 609 10.78 -4.19 -30.55
CA LEU A 609 9.95 -5.35 -30.91
C LEU A 609 9.85 -5.61 -32.42
N ASP A 610 10.36 -4.70 -33.27
CA ASP A 610 10.46 -4.90 -34.70
C ASP A 610 11.76 -5.60 -35.11
N ASP A 611 12.67 -5.83 -34.14
CA ASP A 611 13.88 -6.64 -34.36
C ASP A 611 13.50 -8.14 -34.39
N GLU A 612 13.49 -8.72 -35.59
CA GLU A 612 13.10 -10.13 -35.81
C GLU A 612 14.01 -11.10 -35.04
N ARG A 613 15.32 -10.78 -34.93
CA ARG A 613 16.28 -11.61 -34.21
C ARG A 613 15.98 -11.68 -32.72
N LEU A 614 15.67 -10.54 -32.11
CA LEU A 614 15.25 -10.48 -30.70
C LEU A 614 14.07 -11.39 -30.42
N ILE A 615 13.04 -11.33 -31.29
CA ILE A 615 11.83 -12.15 -31.15
C ILE A 615 12.14 -13.64 -31.33
N ILE A 616 12.99 -14.00 -32.28
CA ILE A 616 13.41 -15.39 -32.50
C ILE A 616 14.19 -15.91 -31.27
N ASP A 617 15.13 -15.15 -30.76
CA ASP A 617 15.92 -15.56 -29.60
C ASP A 617 15.04 -15.69 -28.35
N PHE A 618 14.08 -14.78 -28.17
CA PHE A 618 13.10 -14.90 -27.09
C PHE A 618 12.19 -16.13 -27.29
N ALA A 619 11.72 -16.40 -28.50
CA ALA A 619 10.94 -17.62 -28.79
C ALA A 619 11.72 -18.90 -28.50
N ARG A 620 13.03 -18.94 -28.86
CA ARG A 620 13.92 -20.08 -28.52
C ARG A 620 14.11 -20.24 -27.01
N LEU A 621 14.24 -19.12 -26.28
CA LEU A 621 14.37 -19.13 -24.82
C LEU A 621 13.12 -19.73 -24.18
N VAL A 622 11.92 -19.34 -24.63
CA VAL A 622 10.65 -19.83 -24.10
C VAL A 622 10.39 -21.28 -24.51
N GLY A 623 10.57 -21.63 -25.77
CA GLY A 623 10.55 -22.97 -26.34
C GLY A 623 9.20 -23.68 -26.37
N ASP A 624 8.22 -23.26 -25.56
CA ASP A 624 6.91 -23.90 -25.41
C ASP A 624 5.76 -22.86 -25.39
N GLU A 625 4.65 -23.16 -26.09
CA GLU A 625 3.51 -22.26 -26.20
C GLU A 625 2.79 -22.06 -24.86
N ASP A 626 2.65 -23.09 -24.03
CA ASP A 626 1.96 -23.02 -22.77
C ASP A 626 2.79 -22.23 -21.74
N LEU A 627 4.13 -22.39 -21.77
CA LEU A 627 5.04 -21.55 -20.98
C LEU A 627 5.00 -20.07 -21.39
N LEU A 628 4.86 -19.77 -22.69
CA LEU A 628 4.68 -18.39 -23.16
C LEU A 628 3.39 -17.77 -22.60
N LYS A 629 2.28 -18.53 -22.66
CA LYS A 629 0.99 -18.12 -22.10
C LYS A 629 1.08 -17.87 -20.59
N MET A 630 1.74 -18.76 -19.86
CA MET A 630 1.95 -18.61 -18.42
C MET A 630 2.83 -17.40 -18.09
N LEU A 631 3.91 -17.18 -18.85
CA LEU A 631 4.81 -16.03 -18.65
C LEU A 631 4.11 -14.71 -18.95
N TYR A 632 3.30 -14.66 -20.01
CA TYR A 632 2.48 -13.49 -20.34
C TYR A 632 1.50 -13.13 -19.22
N LEU A 633 0.80 -14.14 -18.68
CA LEU A 633 -0.12 -13.94 -17.55
C LEU A 633 0.65 -13.54 -16.28
N LEU A 634 1.75 -14.22 -15.95
CA LEU A 634 2.55 -13.90 -14.77
C LEU A 634 3.05 -12.45 -14.81
N THR A 635 3.56 -12.00 -15.97
CA THR A 635 4.03 -10.63 -16.15
C THR A 635 2.91 -9.60 -15.95
N TYR A 636 1.71 -9.86 -16.51
CA TYR A 636 0.55 -9.00 -16.29
C TYR A 636 0.15 -8.93 -14.82
N LEU A 637 0.03 -10.10 -14.17
CA LEU A 637 -0.39 -10.20 -12.77
C LEU A 637 0.58 -9.50 -11.84
N ASP A 638 1.89 -9.69 -12.06
CA ASP A 638 2.96 -9.11 -11.26
C ASP A 638 2.94 -7.59 -11.34
N ILE A 639 2.97 -7.01 -12.54
CA ILE A 639 2.93 -5.55 -12.73
C ILE A 639 1.65 -4.93 -12.14
N ASN A 640 0.50 -5.58 -12.34
CA ASN A 640 -0.79 -5.06 -11.86
C ASN A 640 -0.90 -5.11 -10.33
N ALA A 641 -0.28 -6.09 -9.68
CA ALA A 641 -0.29 -6.24 -8.23
C ALA A 641 0.66 -5.29 -7.50
N VAL A 642 1.64 -4.71 -8.18
CA VAL A 642 2.55 -3.71 -7.60
C VAL A 642 1.76 -2.48 -7.13
N GLY A 643 0.85 -1.95 -7.96
CA GLY A 643 0.01 -0.81 -7.57
C GLY A 643 -0.92 -0.34 -8.70
N PRO A 644 -1.97 0.42 -8.37
CA PRO A 644 -3.05 0.76 -9.31
C PRO A 644 -2.64 1.70 -10.46
N GLN A 645 -1.44 2.28 -10.43
CA GLN A 645 -0.93 3.19 -11.47
C GLN A 645 0.28 2.61 -12.21
N VAL A 646 0.72 1.40 -11.88
CA VAL A 646 1.90 0.78 -12.49
C VAL A 646 1.55 0.11 -13.82
N TRP A 647 0.37 -0.52 -13.90
CA TRP A 647 -0.18 -1.03 -15.15
C TRP A 647 -0.84 0.09 -15.95
N THR A 648 -0.51 0.17 -17.25
CA THR A 648 -1.14 1.09 -18.21
C THR A 648 -1.59 0.32 -19.46
N ASP A 649 -2.59 0.82 -20.18
CA ASP A 649 -3.05 0.21 -21.42
C ASP A 649 -1.92 0.16 -22.46
N TRP A 650 -1.00 1.12 -22.42
CA TRP A 650 0.21 1.12 -23.25
C TRP A 650 1.14 -0.09 -22.95
N LYS A 651 1.41 -0.39 -21.70
CA LYS A 651 2.20 -1.57 -21.32
C LYS A 651 1.51 -2.86 -21.77
N GLY A 652 0.18 -2.89 -21.65
CA GLY A 652 -0.64 -3.98 -22.18
C GLY A 652 -0.47 -4.18 -23.68
N THR A 653 -0.44 -3.08 -24.45
CA THR A 653 -0.24 -3.11 -25.91
C THR A 653 1.14 -3.66 -26.28
N LEU A 654 2.20 -3.22 -25.60
CA LEU A 654 3.57 -3.71 -25.84
C LEU A 654 3.71 -5.19 -25.47
N LEU A 655 3.16 -5.58 -24.33
CA LEU A 655 3.23 -6.96 -23.85
C LEU A 655 2.47 -7.90 -24.80
N TRP A 656 1.33 -7.46 -25.30
CA TRP A 656 0.54 -8.19 -26.31
C TRP A 656 1.27 -8.33 -27.64
N GLU A 657 1.93 -7.27 -28.09
CA GLU A 657 2.73 -7.30 -29.32
C GLU A 657 3.85 -8.31 -29.22
N LEU A 658 4.62 -8.31 -28.11
CA LEU A 658 5.66 -9.30 -27.88
C LEU A 658 5.09 -10.72 -27.85
N PHE A 659 3.96 -10.91 -27.14
CA PHE A 659 3.30 -12.21 -27.05
C PHE A 659 2.93 -12.75 -28.44
N ILE A 660 2.23 -11.97 -29.27
CA ILE A 660 1.75 -12.40 -30.59
C ILE A 660 2.92 -12.71 -31.54
N LYS A 661 3.95 -11.86 -31.58
CA LYS A 661 5.13 -12.07 -32.41
C LYS A 661 5.86 -13.38 -32.02
N THR A 662 6.06 -13.59 -30.73
CA THR A 662 6.69 -14.81 -30.18
C THR A 662 5.83 -16.05 -30.41
N HIS A 663 4.53 -15.97 -30.15
CA HIS A 663 3.57 -17.07 -30.39
C HIS A 663 3.56 -17.49 -31.85
N THR A 664 3.62 -16.54 -32.78
CA THR A 664 3.66 -16.82 -34.23
C THR A 664 4.91 -17.63 -34.59
N ILE A 665 6.07 -17.30 -34.01
CA ILE A 665 7.31 -18.07 -34.26
C ILE A 665 7.21 -19.47 -33.66
N LEU A 666 6.70 -19.63 -32.44
CA LEU A 666 6.56 -20.94 -31.79
C LEU A 666 5.59 -21.87 -32.51
N THR A 667 4.52 -21.33 -33.14
CA THR A 667 3.47 -22.14 -33.79
C THR A 667 3.72 -22.38 -35.26
N ARG A 668 4.31 -21.42 -35.98
CA ARG A 668 4.51 -21.49 -37.45
C ARG A 668 5.95 -21.75 -37.86
N GLY A 669 6.89 -21.68 -36.89
CA GLY A 669 8.33 -21.78 -37.13
C GLY A 669 8.95 -20.45 -37.57
N VAL A 670 10.29 -20.44 -37.58
CA VAL A 670 11.05 -19.30 -38.10
C VAL A 670 10.85 -19.28 -39.60
N PRO A 671 10.43 -18.15 -40.21
CA PRO A 671 10.37 -18.06 -41.67
C PRO A 671 11.75 -18.38 -42.26
N GLU A 672 11.84 -19.36 -43.17
CA GLU A 672 13.10 -19.69 -43.81
C GLU A 672 13.62 -18.47 -44.55
N GLY A 673 14.72 -17.89 -44.06
CA GLY A 673 15.78 -17.16 -44.72
C GLY A 673 15.43 -16.35 -45.98
N GLU A 674 14.40 -15.54 -46.05
CA GLU A 674 14.35 -14.43 -46.98
C GLU A 674 15.23 -13.30 -46.42
N GLU A 675 16.29 -12.98 -47.18
CA GLU A 675 17.14 -11.82 -46.88
C GLU A 675 16.23 -10.57 -46.70
N GLU A 676 16.44 -9.80 -45.69
CA GLU A 676 15.71 -8.56 -45.34
C GLU A 676 15.54 -7.64 -46.57
N HIS A 677 16.54 -7.61 -47.46
CA HIS A 677 16.46 -6.88 -48.73
C HIS A 677 15.35 -7.39 -49.70
N ARG A 678 15.14 -8.72 -49.72
CA ARG A 678 14.09 -9.32 -50.59
C ARG A 678 12.71 -9.04 -50.00
N LYS A 679 12.53 -9.17 -48.64
CA LYS A 679 11.29 -8.78 -47.98
C LYS A 679 10.97 -7.30 -48.19
N ALA A 680 11.94 -6.42 -48.03
CA ALA A 680 11.76 -4.98 -48.24
C ALA A 680 11.43 -4.67 -49.71
N ALA A 681 12.03 -5.38 -50.67
CA ALA A 681 11.69 -5.20 -52.11
C ALA A 681 10.25 -5.63 -52.43
N THR A 682 9.81 -6.76 -51.88
CA THR A 682 8.41 -7.25 -52.04
C THR A 682 7.42 -6.28 -51.44
N LEU A 683 7.67 -5.78 -50.22
CA LEU A 683 6.82 -4.80 -49.54
C LEU A 683 6.79 -3.45 -50.29
N ARG A 684 7.95 -3.00 -50.80
CA ARG A 684 7.97 -1.79 -51.66
C ARG A 684 7.04 -1.92 -52.88
N ALA A 685 7.08 -3.07 -53.57
CA ALA A 685 6.19 -3.31 -54.72
C ALA A 685 4.71 -3.33 -54.30
N ALA A 686 4.38 -3.96 -53.19
CA ALA A 686 3.02 -3.99 -52.67
C ALA A 686 2.52 -2.59 -52.27
N LEU A 687 3.32 -1.78 -51.57
CA LEU A 687 2.98 -0.41 -51.21
C LEU A 687 2.79 0.50 -52.43
N VAL A 688 3.60 0.33 -53.49
CA VAL A 688 3.42 1.07 -54.75
C VAL A 688 2.12 0.67 -55.42
N ALA A 689 1.73 -0.61 -55.42
CA ALA A 689 0.47 -1.08 -55.97
C ALA A 689 -0.73 -0.54 -55.17
N GLU A 690 -0.68 -0.54 -53.88
CA GLU A 690 -1.75 -0.08 -52.97
C GLU A 690 -1.95 1.44 -53.03
N LEU A 691 -0.87 2.22 -52.85
CA LEU A 691 -0.94 3.67 -52.69
C LEU A 691 -0.77 4.45 -54.00
N GLY A 692 -0.37 3.76 -55.08
CA GLY A 692 -0.08 4.41 -56.36
C GLY A 692 -1.29 5.04 -57.03
N GLY A 693 -2.51 4.57 -56.73
CA GLY A 693 -3.76 5.16 -57.23
C GLY A 693 -4.08 6.52 -56.60
N GLU A 694 -3.71 6.73 -55.32
CA GLU A 694 -3.98 7.96 -54.56
C GLU A 694 -2.87 9.02 -54.75
N PHE A 695 -1.60 8.63 -54.66
CA PHE A 695 -0.46 9.55 -54.66
C PHE A 695 0.32 9.59 -56.00
N GLY A 696 0.02 8.70 -56.95
CA GLY A 696 0.83 8.45 -58.11
C GLY A 696 1.97 7.43 -57.86
N ALA A 697 2.01 6.36 -58.66
CA ALA A 697 2.95 5.24 -58.46
C ALA A 697 4.42 5.68 -58.47
N GLU A 698 4.80 6.72 -59.20
CA GLU A 698 6.18 7.22 -59.24
C GLU A 698 6.55 7.98 -57.96
N VAL A 699 5.61 8.76 -57.42
CA VAL A 699 5.83 9.50 -56.14
C VAL A 699 6.02 8.51 -55.00
N VAL A 700 5.20 7.45 -54.89
CA VAL A 700 5.31 6.39 -53.92
C VAL A 700 6.65 5.66 -54.07
N ARG A 701 7.01 5.27 -55.29
CA ARG A 701 8.27 4.58 -55.58
C ARG A 701 9.47 5.41 -55.18
N GLN A 702 9.51 6.70 -55.56
CA GLN A 702 10.57 7.61 -55.16
C GLN A 702 10.68 7.76 -53.64
N HIS A 703 9.53 7.90 -52.95
CA HIS A 703 9.52 7.97 -51.49
C HIS A 703 10.16 6.72 -50.89
N LEU A 704 9.70 5.54 -51.24
CA LEU A 704 10.18 4.26 -50.67
C LEU A 704 11.65 3.96 -51.02
N THR A 705 12.14 4.49 -52.18
CA THR A 705 13.55 4.36 -52.56
C THR A 705 14.46 5.26 -51.70
N LEU A 706 13.97 6.44 -51.32
CA LEU A 706 14.70 7.39 -50.52
C LEU A 706 14.67 7.04 -49.00
N MET A 707 13.78 6.13 -48.59
CA MET A 707 13.66 5.70 -47.21
C MET A 707 14.54 4.50 -46.91
N PRO A 708 15.08 4.38 -45.67
CA PRO A 708 15.84 3.18 -45.25
C PRO A 708 14.95 1.93 -45.23
N SER A 709 15.54 0.74 -45.45
CA SER A 709 14.82 -0.54 -45.47
C SER A 709 13.97 -0.77 -44.22
N ARG A 710 14.45 -0.39 -43.03
CA ARG A 710 13.70 -0.47 -41.78
C ARG A 710 12.35 0.24 -41.87
N TYR A 711 12.27 1.43 -42.50
CA TYR A 711 11.03 2.15 -42.66
C TYR A 711 9.98 1.31 -43.43
N VAL A 712 10.40 0.66 -44.52
CA VAL A 712 9.51 -0.18 -45.36
C VAL A 712 9.05 -1.41 -44.60
N LEU A 713 9.87 -1.96 -43.72
CA LEU A 713 9.60 -3.18 -42.97
C LEU A 713 8.67 -2.91 -41.76
N THR A 714 8.73 -1.71 -41.17
CA THR A 714 8.07 -1.40 -39.89
C THR A 714 6.91 -0.41 -40.00
N THR A 715 6.64 0.15 -41.21
CA THR A 715 5.64 1.19 -41.40
C THR A 715 4.45 0.67 -42.20
N SER A 716 3.23 0.75 -41.66
CA SER A 716 2.01 0.33 -42.37
C SER A 716 1.70 1.22 -43.57
N SER A 717 0.94 0.71 -44.55
CA SER A 717 0.50 1.46 -45.74
C SER A 717 -0.23 2.75 -45.36
N THR A 718 -1.12 2.70 -44.39
CA THR A 718 -1.82 3.89 -43.85
C THR A 718 -0.84 4.96 -43.38
N LYS A 719 0.22 4.58 -42.62
CA LYS A 719 1.23 5.52 -42.14
C LYS A 719 2.11 6.05 -43.28
N VAL A 720 2.42 5.22 -44.27
CA VAL A 720 3.15 5.68 -45.45
C VAL A 720 2.36 6.75 -46.18
N ALA A 721 1.03 6.56 -46.32
CA ALA A 721 0.13 7.56 -46.90
C ALA A 721 0.13 8.88 -46.11
N GLN A 722 0.03 8.80 -44.79
CA GLN A 722 0.09 9.97 -43.93
C GLN A 722 1.44 10.70 -44.03
N HIS A 723 2.55 9.97 -44.07
CA HIS A 723 3.89 10.53 -44.20
C HIS A 723 4.08 11.22 -45.56
N LEU A 724 3.53 10.66 -46.63
CA LEU A 724 3.53 11.32 -47.94
C LEU A 724 2.78 12.65 -47.95
N GLN A 725 1.65 12.74 -47.24
CA GLN A 725 0.90 14.00 -47.09
C GLN A 725 1.71 15.05 -46.32
N LEU A 726 2.42 14.64 -45.24
CA LEU A 726 3.27 15.53 -44.45
C LEU A 726 4.48 16.03 -45.27
N ILE A 727 5.12 15.14 -46.05
CA ILE A 727 6.23 15.49 -46.93
C ILE A 727 5.80 16.53 -47.98
N GLU A 728 4.60 16.35 -48.55
CA GLU A 728 4.08 17.30 -49.52
C GLU A 728 3.84 18.67 -48.93
N GLN A 729 3.39 18.78 -47.69
CA GLN A 729 3.25 20.08 -46.98
C GLN A 729 4.61 20.76 -46.82
N VAL A 730 5.64 20.01 -46.41
CA VAL A 730 7.03 20.54 -46.23
C VAL A 730 7.57 20.99 -47.62
N ARG A 731 7.33 20.24 -48.68
CA ARG A 731 7.74 20.60 -50.04
C ARG A 731 7.03 21.87 -50.56
N ARG A 732 5.82 22.14 -50.11
CA ARG A 732 5.09 23.39 -50.41
C ARG A 732 5.56 24.60 -49.58
N GLY A 733 6.56 24.41 -48.72
CA GLY A 733 7.20 25.50 -47.97
C GLY A 733 6.79 25.60 -46.51
N GLU A 734 6.04 24.67 -45.98
CA GLU A 734 5.81 24.62 -44.54
C GLU A 734 7.13 24.25 -43.81
N PRO A 735 7.53 24.98 -42.79
CA PRO A 735 8.77 24.71 -42.06
C PRO A 735 8.71 23.42 -41.27
N VAL A 736 7.53 23.02 -40.84
CA VAL A 736 7.22 21.76 -40.15
C VAL A 736 5.78 21.37 -40.43
N ALA A 737 5.57 20.09 -40.75
CA ALA A 737 4.23 19.50 -40.92
C ALA A 737 3.99 18.52 -39.77
N ILE A 738 2.80 18.53 -39.17
CA ILE A 738 2.47 17.78 -37.96
C ILE A 738 1.12 17.12 -38.16
N ARG A 739 1.02 15.87 -37.72
CA ARG A 739 -0.24 15.11 -37.65
C ARG A 739 -0.30 14.35 -36.36
N TRP A 740 -1.48 14.26 -35.77
CA TRP A 740 -1.73 13.45 -34.57
C TRP A 740 -2.99 12.63 -34.71
N ASP A 741 -2.98 11.45 -34.11
CA ASP A 741 -4.10 10.51 -34.07
C ASP A 741 -4.15 9.90 -32.64
N ALA A 742 -5.35 9.82 -32.01
CA ALA A 742 -5.52 9.23 -30.68
C ALA A 742 -5.94 7.76 -30.78
N TYR A 743 -5.39 6.91 -29.91
CA TYR A 743 -5.71 5.49 -29.78
C TYR A 743 -6.08 5.16 -28.32
N PRO A 744 -7.28 5.56 -27.84
CA PRO A 744 -7.65 5.44 -26.42
C PRO A 744 -7.62 4.02 -25.90
N MET A 745 -8.01 3.03 -26.72
CA MET A 745 -7.99 1.60 -26.32
C MET A 745 -6.57 1.03 -26.20
N ALA A 746 -5.60 1.65 -26.84
CA ALA A 746 -4.20 1.27 -26.77
C ALA A 746 -3.40 2.12 -25.74
N GLY A 747 -4.05 3.11 -25.13
CA GLY A 747 -3.47 3.94 -24.06
C GLY A 747 -2.47 4.99 -24.55
N TYR A 748 -2.46 5.36 -25.83
CA TYR A 748 -1.53 6.36 -26.36
C TYR A 748 -2.16 7.20 -27.46
N SER A 749 -1.52 8.33 -27.76
CA SER A 749 -1.72 9.08 -29.00
C SER A 749 -0.43 9.08 -29.80
N GLU A 750 -0.54 9.14 -31.13
CA GLU A 750 0.61 9.19 -32.00
C GLU A 750 0.72 10.58 -32.65
N VAL A 751 1.93 11.14 -32.67
CA VAL A 751 2.21 12.38 -33.40
C VAL A 751 3.37 12.16 -34.37
N SER A 752 3.13 12.44 -35.65
CA SER A 752 4.14 12.43 -36.69
C SER A 752 4.54 13.87 -37.06
N VAL A 753 5.85 14.12 -37.02
CA VAL A 753 6.45 15.41 -37.36
C VAL A 753 7.38 15.24 -38.55
N CYS A 754 7.13 16.01 -39.62
CA CYS A 754 7.96 16.06 -40.81
C CYS A 754 8.60 17.46 -40.95
N ALA A 755 9.93 17.49 -41.15
CA ALA A 755 10.68 18.75 -41.32
C ALA A 755 11.95 18.53 -42.16
N PRO A 756 12.58 19.60 -42.73
CA PRO A 756 13.93 19.49 -43.29
C PRO A 756 14.95 19.09 -42.21
N GLY A 757 15.90 18.22 -42.59
CA GLY A 757 16.93 17.73 -41.67
C GLY A 757 17.88 18.84 -41.21
N ALA A 758 18.12 18.89 -39.89
CA ALA A 758 19.15 19.70 -39.29
C ALA A 758 19.60 19.11 -37.95
N PRO A 759 20.85 19.29 -37.53
CA PRO A 759 21.34 18.85 -36.22
C PRO A 759 20.44 19.36 -35.07
N GLY A 760 20.26 18.57 -34.02
CA GLY A 760 19.45 18.91 -32.85
C GLY A 760 17.93 18.96 -33.06
N ARG A 761 17.42 18.65 -34.25
CA ARG A 761 15.94 18.66 -34.54
C ARG A 761 15.18 17.69 -33.66
N PHE A 762 15.76 16.52 -33.34
CA PHE A 762 15.11 15.57 -32.44
C PHE A 762 14.94 16.18 -31.04
N ALA A 763 15.99 16.73 -30.47
CA ALA A 763 15.94 17.41 -29.17
C ALA A 763 14.94 18.57 -29.15
N LYS A 764 14.85 19.36 -30.26
CA LYS A 764 13.87 20.45 -30.37
C LYS A 764 12.42 19.95 -30.30
N VAL A 765 12.09 18.85 -30.97
CA VAL A 765 10.74 18.25 -30.93
C VAL A 765 10.46 17.69 -29.53
N VAL A 766 11.39 16.91 -28.98
CA VAL A 766 11.28 16.30 -27.63
C VAL A 766 11.05 17.40 -26.57
N GLY A 767 11.89 18.43 -26.57
CA GLY A 767 11.75 19.50 -25.60
C GLY A 767 10.46 20.31 -25.72
N THR A 768 9.93 20.46 -26.96
CA THR A 768 8.63 21.11 -27.18
C THR A 768 7.46 20.24 -26.70
N LEU A 769 7.50 18.91 -26.90
CA LEU A 769 6.54 17.97 -26.32
C LEU A 769 6.55 18.07 -24.79
N THR A 770 7.72 18.00 -24.19
CA THR A 770 7.91 18.15 -22.73
C THR A 770 7.36 19.49 -22.21
N ALA A 771 7.66 20.60 -22.88
CA ALA A 771 7.16 21.93 -22.51
C ALA A 771 5.63 22.04 -22.59
N ASN A 772 4.97 21.21 -23.37
CA ASN A 772 3.52 21.14 -23.46
C ASN A 772 2.86 20.10 -22.54
N GLY A 773 3.65 19.43 -21.65
CA GLY A 773 3.14 18.42 -20.73
C GLY A 773 2.76 17.11 -21.41
N ILE A 774 3.32 16.86 -22.59
CA ILE A 774 3.09 15.65 -23.36
C ILE A 774 4.18 14.63 -23.00
N ASN A 775 3.78 13.49 -22.45
CA ASN A 775 4.69 12.43 -22.02
C ASN A 775 5.05 11.56 -23.22
N ILE A 776 6.34 11.36 -23.48
CA ILE A 776 6.83 10.56 -24.61
C ILE A 776 7.03 9.12 -24.12
N LEU A 777 6.48 8.14 -24.86
CA LEU A 777 6.58 6.71 -24.61
C LEU A 777 7.60 6.06 -25.54
N THR A 778 7.50 6.36 -26.86
CA THR A 778 8.48 5.91 -27.84
C THR A 778 8.70 6.99 -28.91
N ALA A 779 9.83 6.92 -29.58
CA ALA A 779 10.12 7.74 -30.75
C ALA A 779 10.81 6.90 -31.83
N GLN A 780 10.22 6.86 -33.04
CA GLN A 780 10.81 6.30 -34.24
C GLN A 780 11.31 7.42 -35.15
N LEU A 781 12.55 7.34 -35.60
CA LEU A 781 13.20 8.39 -36.34
C LEU A 781 13.68 7.86 -37.68
N PHE A 782 13.20 8.48 -38.76
CA PHE A 782 13.60 8.14 -40.11
C PHE A 782 14.14 9.39 -40.82
N SER A 783 15.25 9.22 -41.54
CA SER A 783 15.82 10.25 -42.40
C SER A 783 15.80 9.76 -43.82
N ARG A 784 15.20 10.57 -44.73
CA ARG A 784 15.25 10.33 -46.16
C ARG A 784 16.60 10.75 -46.72
N ALA A 785 17.04 10.06 -47.79
CA ALA A 785 18.30 10.40 -48.46
C ALA A 785 18.34 11.82 -49.04
N ASP A 786 17.18 12.46 -49.29
CA ASP A 786 17.09 13.85 -49.74
C ASP A 786 17.05 14.88 -48.58
N GLY A 787 17.30 14.45 -47.37
CA GLY A 787 17.42 15.31 -46.20
C GLY A 787 16.11 15.61 -45.48
N VAL A 788 14.97 15.04 -45.89
CA VAL A 788 13.70 15.20 -45.15
C VAL A 788 13.66 14.21 -43.97
N MET A 789 13.30 14.69 -42.79
CA MET A 789 13.15 13.87 -41.58
C MET A 789 11.70 13.62 -41.24
N ILE A 790 11.37 12.37 -40.88
CA ILE A 790 10.10 11.97 -40.31
C ILE A 790 10.37 11.46 -38.90
N ARG A 791 9.62 11.97 -37.93
CA ARG A 791 9.70 11.59 -36.51
C ARG A 791 8.32 11.23 -36.04
N THR A 792 8.10 10.00 -35.64
CA THR A 792 6.84 9.52 -35.11
C THR A 792 7.00 9.22 -33.64
N PHE A 793 6.18 9.85 -32.81
CA PHE A 793 6.18 9.67 -31.36
C PHE A 793 4.88 9.04 -30.91
N GLN A 794 4.97 8.06 -30.06
CA GLN A 794 3.83 7.60 -29.27
C GLN A 794 3.92 8.31 -27.92
N VAL A 795 2.83 8.93 -27.51
CA VAL A 795 2.78 9.84 -26.38
C VAL A 795 1.53 9.60 -25.53
N SER A 796 1.59 10.00 -24.26
CA SER A 796 0.45 9.98 -23.34
C SER A 796 0.28 11.33 -22.67
N ASP A 797 -0.85 11.50 -22.00
CA ASP A 797 -1.07 12.60 -21.06
C ASP A 797 -0.27 12.36 -19.75
N GLY A 798 -0.31 13.31 -18.82
CA GLY A 798 0.35 13.19 -17.51
C GLY A 798 -0.21 12.09 -16.61
N ARG A 799 -1.29 11.40 -17.02
CA ARG A 799 -1.91 10.27 -16.29
C ARG A 799 -1.66 8.91 -16.97
N GLY A 800 -0.92 8.90 -18.07
CA GLY A 800 -0.62 7.69 -18.82
C GLY A 800 -1.76 7.23 -19.77
N ALA A 801 -2.69 8.12 -20.11
CA ALA A 801 -3.76 7.85 -21.07
C ALA A 801 -3.51 8.54 -22.43
N ALA A 802 -4.27 8.14 -23.46
CA ALA A 802 -4.22 8.81 -24.76
C ALA A 802 -4.60 10.30 -24.61
N LEU A 803 -3.84 11.17 -25.26
CA LEU A 803 -4.06 12.61 -25.24
C LEU A 803 -5.09 12.98 -26.34
N GLU A 804 -6.31 13.29 -25.92
CA GLU A 804 -7.43 13.65 -26.82
C GLU A 804 -7.68 15.17 -26.92
N ASP A 805 -7.05 15.99 -26.05
CA ASP A 805 -7.28 17.43 -25.96
C ASP A 805 -6.64 18.18 -27.14
N GLU A 806 -7.46 18.58 -28.10
CA GLU A 806 -7.08 19.37 -29.27
C GLU A 806 -6.38 20.67 -28.92
N THR A 807 -6.68 21.29 -27.77
CA THR A 807 -6.07 22.55 -27.36
C THR A 807 -4.59 22.37 -27.05
N VAL A 808 -4.20 21.25 -26.50
CA VAL A 808 -2.81 20.89 -26.23
C VAL A 808 -2.07 20.67 -27.57
N TRP A 809 -2.67 19.98 -28.51
CA TRP A 809 -2.10 19.73 -29.84
C TRP A 809 -1.88 21.02 -30.64
N HIS A 810 -2.86 21.90 -30.69
CA HIS A 810 -2.73 23.19 -31.36
C HIS A 810 -1.65 24.07 -30.73
N ARG A 811 -1.53 24.05 -29.41
CA ARG A 811 -0.47 24.74 -28.68
C ARG A 811 0.91 24.18 -29.01
N PHE A 812 1.05 22.84 -28.97
CA PHE A 812 2.27 22.15 -29.36
C PHE A 812 2.69 22.50 -30.80
N ALA A 813 1.77 22.45 -31.76
CA ALA A 813 2.07 22.76 -33.15
C ALA A 813 2.59 24.18 -33.35
N ARG A 814 1.96 25.17 -32.68
CA ARG A 814 2.42 26.57 -32.70
C ARG A 814 3.80 26.73 -32.12
N ASP A 815 4.03 26.15 -30.95
CA ASP A 815 5.30 26.26 -30.23
C ASP A 815 6.42 25.57 -31.00
N LEU A 816 6.15 24.38 -31.57
CA LEU A 816 7.12 23.66 -32.39
C LEU A 816 7.51 24.45 -33.66
N LYS A 817 6.55 25.10 -34.30
CA LYS A 817 6.84 25.98 -35.46
C LYS A 817 7.78 27.13 -35.11
N GLY A 818 7.55 27.77 -33.93
CA GLY A 818 8.44 28.82 -33.41
C GLY A 818 9.86 28.31 -33.10
N VAL A 819 9.96 27.11 -32.50
CA VAL A 819 11.24 26.46 -32.16
C VAL A 819 12.00 26.03 -33.43
N ILE A 820 11.32 25.50 -34.43
CA ILE A 820 11.93 25.07 -35.71
C ILE A 820 12.48 26.26 -36.48
N LEU A 821 11.82 27.42 -36.40
CA LEU A 821 12.24 28.68 -37.04
C LEU A 821 13.25 29.45 -36.18
N ASP A 822 13.72 28.92 -35.05
CA ASP A 822 14.64 29.57 -34.11
C ASP A 822 14.13 30.90 -33.53
N GLN A 823 12.79 31.09 -33.51
CA GLN A 823 12.15 32.27 -32.92
C GLN A 823 11.99 32.13 -31.40
N VAL A 824 11.97 30.91 -30.87
CA VAL A 824 11.81 30.59 -29.46
C VAL A 824 12.79 29.47 -29.09
N ALA A 825 13.52 29.64 -27.99
CA ALA A 825 14.39 28.60 -27.48
C ALA A 825 13.58 27.58 -26.65
N VAL A 826 13.87 26.28 -26.84
CA VAL A 826 13.21 25.19 -26.09
C VAL A 826 13.38 25.38 -24.59
N ARG A 827 14.58 25.81 -24.13
CA ARG A 827 14.88 26.06 -22.70
C ARG A 827 13.93 27.11 -22.10
N ASP A 828 13.61 28.14 -22.85
CA ASP A 828 12.71 29.22 -22.40
C ASP A 828 11.28 28.73 -22.28
N LEU A 829 10.82 27.87 -23.21
CA LEU A 829 9.50 27.25 -23.15
C LEU A 829 9.37 26.35 -21.89
N ILE A 830 10.38 25.53 -21.62
CA ILE A 830 10.38 24.63 -20.45
C ILE A 830 10.42 25.46 -19.16
N LYS A 831 11.27 26.51 -19.09
CA LYS A 831 11.36 27.39 -17.92
C LYS A 831 10.06 28.15 -17.66
N ALA A 832 9.42 28.68 -18.70
CA ALA A 832 8.16 29.42 -18.57
C ALA A 832 7.03 28.57 -17.99
N ARG A 833 7.01 27.27 -18.30
CA ARG A 833 5.96 26.33 -17.87
C ARG A 833 6.33 25.45 -16.67
N ARG A 834 7.54 25.61 -16.15
CA ARG A 834 8.03 24.82 -15.00
C ARG A 834 7.13 24.93 -13.77
N ARG A 835 6.50 26.10 -13.53
CA ARG A 835 5.58 26.31 -12.39
C ARG A 835 4.29 25.52 -12.50
N ASP A 836 3.80 25.31 -13.72
CA ASP A 836 2.52 24.61 -13.99
C ASP A 836 2.71 23.09 -14.05
N LEU A 837 3.93 22.62 -14.34
CA LEU A 837 4.26 21.20 -14.59
C LEU A 837 4.97 20.52 -13.40
N LEU A 838 5.40 21.26 -12.39
CA LEU A 838 6.03 20.67 -11.20
C LEU A 838 4.98 19.99 -10.31
N ALA A 839 4.89 18.68 -10.38
CA ALA A 839 4.48 17.87 -9.25
C ALA A 839 5.46 18.12 -8.09
N LYS A 840 4.95 18.22 -6.84
CA LYS A 840 5.80 18.42 -5.66
C LYS A 840 6.81 17.26 -5.60
N PRO A 841 8.12 17.53 -5.40
CA PRO A 841 9.10 16.46 -5.22
C PRO A 841 8.68 15.61 -4.02
N SER A 842 8.69 14.30 -4.21
CA SER A 842 8.42 13.35 -3.11
C SER A 842 9.49 13.52 -2.04
N PRO A 843 9.14 13.77 -0.77
CA PRO A 843 10.11 13.88 0.29
C PRO A 843 10.74 12.50 0.52
N GLY A 844 12.04 12.38 0.33
CA GLY A 844 12.78 11.14 0.63
C GLY A 844 13.49 10.48 -0.55
N ALA A 845 13.56 11.13 -1.72
CA ALA A 845 14.39 10.64 -2.82
C ALA A 845 15.85 10.48 -2.33
N ARG A 846 16.32 9.23 -2.23
CA ARG A 846 17.76 8.96 -2.10
C ARG A 846 18.47 9.59 -3.29
N GLU A 847 19.70 10.04 -3.10
CA GLU A 847 20.61 10.40 -4.20
C GLU A 847 20.81 9.16 -5.10
N MET A 848 19.93 9.01 -6.08
CA MET A 848 20.07 7.96 -7.09
C MET A 848 21.17 8.41 -8.06
N GLN A 849 22.19 7.57 -8.19
CA GLN A 849 23.27 7.80 -9.15
C GLN A 849 22.75 7.55 -10.57
N THR A 850 23.03 8.49 -11.47
CA THR A 850 22.83 8.28 -12.91
C THR A 850 23.72 7.13 -13.40
N ARG A 851 23.13 6.18 -14.15
CA ARG A 851 23.86 5.08 -14.79
C ARG A 851 23.61 5.12 -16.29
N VAL A 852 24.66 4.93 -17.04
CA VAL A 852 24.64 4.83 -18.51
C VAL A 852 25.35 3.55 -18.91
N GLU A 853 24.59 2.64 -19.52
CA GLU A 853 25.08 1.32 -19.93
C GLU A 853 25.01 1.18 -21.45
N PHE A 854 25.97 0.48 -22.06
CA PHE A 854 26.02 0.25 -23.51
C PHE A 854 25.86 -1.23 -23.79
N ASP A 855 25.01 -1.56 -24.77
CA ASP A 855 24.84 -2.90 -25.27
C ASP A 855 25.03 -2.93 -26.80
N SER A 856 26.10 -3.57 -27.25
CA SER A 856 26.41 -3.72 -28.68
C SER A 856 25.98 -5.08 -29.24
N LEU A 857 25.42 -5.97 -28.39
CA LEU A 857 25.06 -7.33 -28.78
C LEU A 857 23.58 -7.49 -29.13
N VAL A 858 22.72 -6.67 -28.53
CA VAL A 858 21.26 -6.73 -28.68
C VAL A 858 20.81 -6.42 -30.12
N SER A 859 21.54 -5.60 -30.86
CA SER A 859 21.18 -5.26 -32.23
C SER A 859 22.40 -5.40 -33.15
N ASP A 860 22.21 -5.93 -34.35
CA ASP A 860 23.30 -6.02 -35.35
C ASP A 860 23.66 -4.64 -35.94
N ARG A 861 22.76 -3.67 -35.90
CA ARG A 861 22.91 -2.36 -36.59
C ARG A 861 23.21 -1.21 -35.64
N TYR A 862 22.70 -1.26 -34.42
CA TYR A 862 22.71 -0.15 -33.48
C TYR A 862 23.52 -0.50 -32.24
N THR A 863 24.15 0.51 -31.65
CA THR A 863 24.55 0.45 -30.25
C THR A 863 23.37 0.89 -29.40
N VAL A 864 23.01 0.11 -28.39
CA VAL A 864 21.93 0.44 -27.46
C VAL A 864 22.52 1.14 -26.25
N ILE A 865 21.97 2.31 -25.89
CA ILE A 865 22.35 3.08 -24.70
C ILE A 865 21.17 3.06 -23.74
N ASP A 866 21.34 2.38 -22.60
CA ASP A 866 20.40 2.38 -21.48
C ASP A 866 20.80 3.48 -20.48
N VAL A 867 19.93 4.47 -20.26
CA VAL A 867 20.15 5.58 -19.33
C VAL A 867 19.17 5.45 -18.17
N ARG A 868 19.68 5.37 -16.96
CA ARG A 868 18.87 5.40 -15.72
C ARG A 868 19.23 6.64 -14.92
N ALA A 869 18.25 7.48 -14.66
CA ALA A 869 18.46 8.74 -13.95
C ALA A 869 17.20 9.12 -13.13
N PRO A 870 17.34 9.97 -12.09
CA PRO A 870 16.18 10.53 -11.41
C PRO A 870 15.28 11.25 -12.43
N ASP A 871 13.97 10.93 -12.43
CA ASP A 871 13.02 11.59 -13.35
C ASP A 871 12.88 13.08 -13.00
N ARG A 872 12.96 13.91 -14.01
CA ARG A 872 12.80 15.35 -13.87
C ARG A 872 12.37 15.98 -15.19
N LEU A 873 11.66 17.08 -15.08
CA LEU A 873 11.20 17.83 -16.25
C LEU A 873 12.37 18.21 -17.17
N GLY A 874 12.29 17.77 -18.41
CA GLY A 874 13.28 18.06 -19.45
C GLY A 874 14.47 17.12 -19.50
N LEU A 875 14.48 16.03 -18.73
CA LEU A 875 15.56 15.02 -18.75
C LEU A 875 15.78 14.49 -20.16
N LEU A 876 14.72 14.05 -20.86
CA LEU A 876 14.82 13.53 -22.21
C LEU A 876 15.35 14.58 -23.22
N TYR A 877 15.04 15.87 -23.02
CA TYR A 877 15.62 16.95 -23.82
C TYR A 877 17.13 17.06 -23.59
N VAL A 878 17.59 16.97 -22.35
CA VAL A 878 19.02 17.02 -22.01
C VAL A 878 19.75 15.84 -22.64
N ILE A 879 19.23 14.62 -22.49
CA ILE A 879 19.84 13.40 -23.06
C ILE A 879 19.92 13.53 -24.58
N SER A 880 18.79 13.84 -25.24
CA SER A 880 18.73 13.92 -26.70
C SER A 880 19.59 15.04 -27.30
N SER A 881 19.74 16.17 -26.58
CA SER A 881 20.65 17.24 -26.95
C SER A 881 22.11 16.77 -26.88
N THR A 882 22.49 16.12 -25.76
CA THR A 882 23.84 15.61 -25.56
C THR A 882 24.22 14.55 -26.60
N LEU A 883 23.30 13.61 -26.94
CA LEU A 883 23.52 12.64 -28.02
C LEU A 883 23.78 13.33 -29.36
N SER A 884 23.03 14.37 -29.67
CA SER A 884 23.19 15.18 -30.89
C SER A 884 24.53 15.94 -30.88
N ASP A 885 24.93 16.51 -29.75
CA ASP A 885 26.20 17.25 -29.59
C ASP A 885 27.43 16.32 -29.68
N MET A 886 27.22 15.04 -29.36
CA MET A 886 28.21 13.96 -29.52
C MET A 886 28.19 13.34 -30.95
N ASP A 887 27.47 13.94 -31.89
CA ASP A 887 27.40 13.54 -33.27
C ASP A 887 26.79 12.13 -33.50
N LEU A 888 25.91 11.70 -32.59
CA LEU A 888 25.19 10.42 -32.71
C LEU A 888 23.84 10.62 -33.43
N ASP A 889 23.50 9.64 -34.28
CA ASP A 889 22.17 9.56 -34.93
C ASP A 889 21.29 8.56 -34.15
N VAL A 890 20.14 9.03 -33.68
CA VAL A 890 19.16 8.24 -32.94
C VAL A 890 18.15 7.69 -33.93
N ALA A 891 17.99 6.36 -33.98
CA ALA A 891 17.02 5.67 -34.82
C ALA A 891 15.71 5.32 -34.08
N LEU A 892 15.82 4.98 -32.81
CA LEU A 892 14.70 4.62 -31.93
C LEU A 892 15.01 5.09 -30.52
N ALA A 893 14.00 5.58 -29.84
CA ALA A 893 14.06 5.79 -28.40
C ALA A 893 12.83 5.17 -27.72
N LYS A 894 13.05 4.46 -26.62
CA LYS A 894 12.02 3.94 -25.72
C LYS A 894 12.16 4.62 -24.38
N ILE A 895 11.09 5.21 -23.91
CA ILE A 895 11.09 6.08 -22.74
C ILE A 895 10.15 5.47 -21.71
N ALA A 896 10.68 5.15 -20.55
CA ALA A 896 9.88 4.62 -19.45
C ALA A 896 10.20 5.39 -18.17
N THR A 897 9.18 5.75 -17.43
CA THR A 897 9.34 6.29 -16.08
C THR A 897 8.88 5.24 -15.08
N GLU A 898 9.80 4.82 -14.24
CA GLU A 898 9.56 3.92 -13.13
C GLU A 898 9.51 4.76 -11.85
N VAL A 899 8.32 5.25 -11.49
CA VAL A 899 8.00 6.16 -10.37
C VAL A 899 8.80 7.47 -10.39
N ASP A 900 10.01 7.50 -9.83
CA ASP A 900 10.89 8.68 -9.77
C ASP A 900 12.19 8.48 -10.59
N GLN A 901 12.29 7.36 -11.32
CA GLN A 901 13.44 7.02 -12.16
C GLN A 901 13.02 6.93 -13.62
N ALA A 902 13.66 7.72 -14.46
CA ALA A 902 13.60 7.54 -15.91
C ALA A 902 14.55 6.39 -16.32
N VAL A 903 14.02 5.52 -17.17
CA VAL A 903 14.76 4.41 -17.79
C VAL A 903 14.61 4.54 -19.30
N ASP A 904 15.52 5.27 -19.92
CA ASP A 904 15.45 5.64 -21.33
C ASP A 904 16.43 4.79 -22.13
N VAL A 905 15.96 4.21 -23.22
CA VAL A 905 16.76 3.36 -24.10
C VAL A 905 16.86 3.98 -25.48
N PHE A 906 18.08 4.20 -25.97
CA PHE A 906 18.35 4.80 -27.27
C PHE A 906 19.09 3.84 -28.17
N TYR A 907 18.59 3.64 -29.38
CA TYR A 907 19.27 2.91 -30.45
C TYR A 907 20.00 3.92 -31.33
N VAL A 908 21.33 3.92 -31.27
CA VAL A 908 22.17 4.95 -31.91
C VAL A 908 23.20 4.36 -32.88
N THR A 909 23.60 5.20 -33.82
CA THR A 909 24.77 4.97 -34.69
C THR A 909 25.63 6.23 -34.71
N GLU A 910 26.91 6.08 -35.16
CA GLU A 910 27.70 7.22 -35.62
C GLU A 910 27.04 7.81 -36.91
N LYS A 911 27.46 9.02 -37.33
CA LYS A 911 26.96 9.66 -38.55
C LYS A 911 27.18 8.89 -39.84
N ASP A 912 28.20 8.03 -39.89
CA ASP A 912 28.47 7.15 -41.02
C ASP A 912 27.62 5.87 -41.05
N GLY A 913 26.73 5.72 -40.06
CA GLY A 913 25.86 4.56 -39.90
C GLY A 913 26.49 3.36 -39.18
N SER A 914 27.74 3.47 -38.75
CA SER A 914 28.42 2.42 -37.98
C SER A 914 27.97 2.41 -36.50
N LYS A 915 28.18 1.26 -35.83
CA LYS A 915 28.01 1.18 -34.38
C LYS A 915 29.06 2.05 -33.67
N VAL A 916 28.73 2.54 -32.48
CA VAL A 916 29.69 3.26 -31.62
C VAL A 916 30.85 2.35 -31.28
N ALA A 917 32.07 2.83 -31.49
CA ALA A 917 33.28 2.08 -31.20
C ALA A 917 33.44 1.81 -29.68
N GLU A 918 33.78 0.57 -29.34
CA GLU A 918 34.02 0.19 -27.94
C GLU A 918 35.25 0.92 -27.38
N GLY A 919 35.25 1.13 -26.05
CA GLY A 919 36.37 1.76 -25.33
C GLY A 919 36.17 3.27 -25.16
N ASP A 920 37.17 4.04 -25.58
CA ASP A 920 37.25 5.49 -25.30
C ASP A 920 36.04 6.27 -25.81
N ARG A 921 35.46 5.87 -26.94
CA ARG A 921 34.29 6.57 -27.52
C ARG A 921 33.02 6.38 -26.65
N MET A 922 32.76 5.14 -26.22
CA MET A 922 31.63 4.86 -25.31
C MET A 922 31.84 5.55 -23.96
N GLU A 923 33.06 5.59 -23.45
CA GLU A 923 33.37 6.28 -22.20
C GLU A 923 33.16 7.79 -22.29
N ALA A 924 33.58 8.41 -23.41
CA ALA A 924 33.34 9.83 -23.66
C ALA A 924 31.84 10.16 -23.70
N ILE A 925 31.03 9.33 -24.36
CA ILE A 925 29.57 9.50 -24.41
C ILE A 925 28.97 9.33 -23.00
N ARG A 926 29.40 8.30 -22.25
CA ARG A 926 28.95 8.08 -20.86
C ARG A 926 29.18 9.29 -19.98
N GLN A 927 30.41 9.84 -20.02
CA GLN A 927 30.78 11.00 -19.21
C GLN A 927 30.00 12.25 -19.62
N ALA A 928 29.80 12.48 -20.91
CA ALA A 928 29.02 13.60 -21.40
C ALA A 928 27.55 13.52 -20.93
N LEU A 929 26.93 12.32 -21.02
CA LEU A 929 25.56 12.11 -20.56
C LEU A 929 25.42 12.27 -19.04
N VAL A 930 26.31 11.65 -18.26
CA VAL A 930 26.29 11.77 -16.80
C VAL A 930 26.46 13.23 -16.35
N HIS A 931 27.40 13.95 -16.99
CA HIS A 931 27.64 15.36 -16.70
C HIS A 931 26.42 16.25 -17.05
N ALA A 932 25.89 16.13 -18.27
CA ALA A 932 24.73 16.90 -18.71
C ALA A 932 23.47 16.60 -17.87
N ILE A 933 23.28 15.33 -17.50
CA ILE A 933 22.19 14.95 -16.61
C ILE A 933 22.38 15.55 -15.22
N ALA A 934 23.59 15.61 -14.68
CA ALA A 934 23.86 16.25 -13.39
C ALA A 934 23.56 17.75 -13.40
N GLU A 935 23.98 18.48 -14.44
CA GLU A 935 23.74 19.92 -14.59
C GLU A 935 22.28 20.27 -14.86
N GLY A 936 21.57 19.47 -15.62
CA GLY A 936 20.17 19.68 -15.95
C GLY A 936 19.92 20.83 -16.94
N ILE A 937 18.68 21.32 -16.96
CA ILE A 937 18.31 22.54 -17.68
C ILE A 937 18.63 23.72 -16.75
N ALA A 938 19.85 24.27 -16.85
CA ALA A 938 20.31 25.41 -16.07
C ALA A 938 19.45 26.68 -16.34
#